data_fdcb93298566422ddc377caddf65de70
#
_entry.id   fdcb93298566422ddc377caddf65de70
#
_cell.length_a   1.000
_cell.length_b   1.000
_cell.length_c   1.000
_cell.angle_alpha   90.00
_cell.angle_beta   90.00
_cell.angle_gamma   90.00
#
_symmetry.space_group_name_H-M   'P 1'
#
loop_
_entity.id
_entity.type
_entity.pdbx_description
1 polymer ?
#
loop_
_entity_poly.entity_id
_entity_poly.type
_entity_poly.pdbx_seq_one_letter_code
_entity_poly.pdbx_strand_id
1 'polypeptide(L)'
;MIKPFNTPAPSLLFGCLFSPLLLADDAPLELTQQIVSAPSVESTTVADMAQFGSKVEIVTREQIERAGPSADVSRVMQMFIPGLYVAPKNGPFDYGTYSLLGGRNDDTLILLDGVRLNNRLYGGLYLDTLPANAIERIEVLKGGQSLLFGTQAVSGVINIVTRSPQSRKASGEVNMGVDTFGGITEDARVENIVTNGFGDLGLLAYVSHNVSDGYQPFRNRDIRNSSEKNRAYEVTTFGAKAIQSFVDDARLELFYQYADANLDFARPVDNHKTTNDRIQQIATATFEQNVNERLSYFVKGHINDWDTRYTRINNTSDDGVKTINHNDYWGFTDWGVQAEGKAELPGGHVLVFGTDNQWFKGQDDVLIIDNDKAEAHAFYTQLRPKIDALPWHPSIGIRHEAMSGGDSATVGMLTSLYDLNENWSVRGQYGTAYKLPNAEQLFVNEPGDELGNRNLKPEKSRNAELGLDYKGLLIDREFSASVTLFKRKIDDLITLDDIQWVNGQGRIQMRGFEADAKLALNDQWSLQADMTRNLTESRAGVTINDVPSFFARSRIGYESVDRMWGAGGAIRYISDVISSKQVEYGHYSVVDADAYRYLDGAHQHRLSLLVENLFDRDYVTSRSNNVDNLGRPFTSEVRYTYRF
;
A
#
# COMPACT_ATOMS: atom_id res chain seq x y z
N MET A 1 -25.10 29.52 -19.46
CA MET A 1 -25.82 30.04 -18.26
C MET A 1 -25.42 29.13 -17.11
N ILE A 2 -24.52 29.59 -16.30
CA ILE A 2 -23.97 28.87 -15.14
C ILE A 2 -25.06 28.89 -14.06
N LYS A 3 -25.59 27.75 -13.68
CA LYS A 3 -26.39 27.60 -12.47
C LYS A 3 -25.46 27.32 -11.31
N PRO A 4 -25.53 28.07 -10.21
CA PRO A 4 -24.73 27.74 -9.02
C PRO A 4 -25.27 26.47 -8.36
N PHE A 5 -24.37 25.59 -7.98
CA PHE A 5 -24.62 24.51 -7.05
C PHE A 5 -25.00 25.12 -5.69
N ASN A 6 -26.25 24.99 -5.32
CA ASN A 6 -26.74 25.30 -3.99
C ASN A 6 -27.10 23.96 -3.30
N THR A 7 -26.16 23.38 -2.63
CA THR A 7 -26.42 22.50 -1.49
C THR A 7 -25.65 23.08 -0.31
N PRO A 8 -26.32 23.32 0.84
CA PRO A 8 -25.61 23.83 2.00
C PRO A 8 -24.75 22.71 2.58
N ALA A 9 -23.44 22.87 2.54
CA ALA A 9 -22.54 22.12 3.36
C ALA A 9 -22.95 22.29 4.84
N PRO A 10 -22.97 21.23 5.65
CA PRO A 10 -23.10 21.37 7.08
C PRO A 10 -21.81 22.01 7.59
N SER A 11 -21.86 23.30 7.88
CA SER A 11 -20.82 24.02 8.61
C SER A 11 -20.71 23.39 9.99
N LEU A 12 -19.81 22.46 10.19
CA LEU A 12 -19.37 22.00 11.50
C LEU A 12 -18.53 23.12 12.13
N LEU A 13 -19.22 24.03 12.82
CA LEU A 13 -18.60 24.97 13.74
C LEU A 13 -17.96 24.18 14.90
N PHE A 14 -16.67 23.91 14.79
CA PHE A 14 -15.86 23.50 15.94
C PHE A 14 -15.71 24.72 16.87
N GLY A 15 -16.50 24.75 17.91
CA GLY A 15 -16.31 25.67 19.02
C GLY A 15 -15.02 25.33 19.77
N CYS A 16 -13.96 26.09 19.55
CA CYS A 16 -12.73 26.00 20.32
C CYS A 16 -13.00 26.35 21.77
N LEU A 17 -13.03 25.38 22.65
CA LEU A 17 -12.90 25.58 24.09
C LEU A 17 -11.42 25.80 24.42
N PHE A 18 -11.01 27.06 24.52
CA PHE A 18 -9.73 27.45 25.10
C PHE A 18 -9.80 27.32 26.62
N SER A 19 -8.98 26.46 27.20
CA SER A 19 -8.60 26.51 28.60
C SER A 19 -7.18 27.06 28.77
N PRO A 20 -6.87 27.80 29.85
CA PRO A 20 -5.69 28.64 29.91
C PRO A 20 -4.39 27.87 30.19
N LEU A 21 -3.33 28.38 29.57
CA LEU A 21 -1.93 28.00 29.75
C LEU A 21 -1.52 27.93 31.22
N LEU A 22 -1.02 26.78 31.63
CA LEU A 22 -0.08 26.65 32.74
C LEU A 22 1.32 26.50 32.13
N LEU A 23 2.17 27.48 32.44
CA LEU A 23 3.60 27.47 32.17
C LEU A 23 4.24 26.30 32.89
N ALA A 24 4.88 25.40 32.18
CA ALA A 24 5.72 24.35 32.76
C ALA A 24 7.17 24.55 32.31
N ASP A 25 8.07 24.40 33.26
CA ASP A 25 9.51 24.62 33.20
C ASP A 25 10.24 23.83 32.12
N ASP A 26 11.29 24.48 31.59
CA ASP A 26 12.21 23.97 30.57
C ASP A 26 13.01 22.75 31.05
N ALA A 27 12.78 21.61 30.44
CA ALA A 27 13.76 20.52 30.32
C ALA A 27 13.87 20.09 28.85
N PRO A 28 15.11 19.95 28.31
CA PRO A 28 15.26 19.52 26.93
C PRO A 28 14.74 18.08 26.76
N LEU A 29 13.73 17.91 25.92
CA LEU A 29 13.25 16.60 25.52
C LEU A 29 14.31 15.94 24.64
N GLU A 30 15.09 15.02 25.22
CA GLU A 30 15.79 14.01 24.43
C GLU A 30 14.73 13.13 23.74
N LEU A 31 14.56 13.32 22.44
CA LEU A 31 13.76 12.45 21.58
C LEU A 31 14.49 11.11 21.35
N THR A 32 14.69 10.36 22.42
CA THR A 32 14.84 8.91 22.26
C THR A 32 13.44 8.40 22.00
N GLN A 33 13.17 7.96 20.77
CA GLN A 33 11.97 7.19 20.43
C GLN A 33 11.96 5.92 21.30
N GLN A 34 11.51 6.01 22.52
CA GLN A 34 11.05 4.85 23.26
C GLN A 34 9.71 4.47 22.66
N ILE A 35 9.70 3.38 21.90
CA ILE A 35 8.50 2.65 21.57
C ILE A 35 7.92 2.18 22.90
N VAL A 36 6.95 2.92 23.43
CA VAL A 36 6.34 2.66 24.76
C VAL A 36 5.28 1.54 24.68
N SER A 37 4.97 1.02 23.51
CA SER A 37 4.17 -0.20 23.38
C SER A 37 5.10 -1.38 23.16
N ALA A 38 4.94 -2.44 23.96
CA ALA A 38 5.55 -3.72 23.63
C ALA A 38 5.22 -4.05 22.17
N PRO A 39 6.20 -4.47 21.34
CA PRO A 39 5.93 -4.81 19.97
C PRO A 39 4.85 -5.90 19.92
N SER A 40 3.84 -5.72 19.04
CA SER A 40 2.79 -6.70 18.90
C SER A 40 3.37 -8.02 18.40
N VAL A 41 2.78 -9.15 18.78
CA VAL A 41 3.21 -10.47 18.31
C VAL A 41 3.17 -10.53 16.79
N GLU A 42 2.14 -9.94 16.18
CA GLU A 42 1.99 -9.83 14.73
C GLU A 42 3.08 -8.97 14.08
N SER A 43 3.42 -7.82 14.64
CA SER A 43 4.46 -6.94 14.09
C SER A 43 5.88 -7.52 14.24
N THR A 44 6.13 -8.32 15.27
CA THR A 44 7.42 -9.02 15.41
C THR A 44 7.62 -10.08 14.34
N THR A 45 6.56 -10.67 13.79
CA THR A 45 6.67 -11.65 12.71
C THR A 45 7.32 -11.04 11.47
N VAL A 46 6.93 -9.81 11.07
CA VAL A 46 7.53 -9.11 9.92
C VAL A 46 8.99 -8.74 10.18
N ALA A 47 9.29 -8.15 11.34
CA ALA A 47 10.65 -7.77 11.71
C ALA A 47 11.59 -8.99 11.81
N ASP A 48 11.09 -10.11 12.35
CA ASP A 48 11.82 -11.36 12.46
C ASP A 48 12.18 -11.93 11.07
N MET A 49 11.34 -11.75 10.04
CA MET A 49 11.62 -12.29 8.72
C MET A 49 12.89 -11.73 8.10
N ALA A 50 13.26 -10.49 8.42
CA ALA A 50 14.54 -9.92 7.98
C ALA A 50 15.72 -10.70 8.55
N GLN A 51 15.63 -11.17 9.80
CA GLN A 51 16.68 -11.96 10.46
C GLN A 51 16.86 -13.34 9.84
N PHE A 52 15.90 -13.80 9.07
CA PHE A 52 15.94 -15.11 8.39
C PHE A 52 16.06 -15.00 6.87
N GLY A 53 16.50 -13.84 6.35
CA GLY A 53 16.89 -13.68 4.95
C GLY A 53 15.80 -13.19 3.99
N SER A 54 14.63 -12.80 4.48
CA SER A 54 13.68 -12.03 3.66
C SER A 54 14.14 -10.58 3.54
N LYS A 55 14.04 -9.98 2.36
CA LYS A 55 14.30 -8.55 2.19
C LYS A 55 13.10 -7.77 2.74
N VAL A 56 13.34 -6.98 3.79
CA VAL A 56 12.36 -6.12 4.43
C VAL A 56 12.77 -4.67 4.27
N GLU A 57 11.84 -3.82 3.82
CA GLU A 57 11.98 -2.37 3.75
C GLU A 57 10.92 -1.72 4.62
N ILE A 58 11.28 -0.59 5.25
CA ILE A 58 10.35 0.19 6.05
C ILE A 58 10.35 1.63 5.56
N VAL A 59 9.16 2.12 5.18
CA VAL A 59 8.93 3.55 4.95
C VAL A 59 8.49 4.15 6.27
N THR A 60 9.25 5.10 6.77
CA THR A 60 9.04 5.72 8.10
C THR A 60 8.00 6.83 8.05
N ARG A 61 7.46 7.21 9.21
CA ARG A 61 6.53 8.34 9.34
C ARG A 61 7.09 9.63 8.75
N GLU A 62 8.37 9.92 8.99
CA GLU A 62 9.03 11.10 8.45
C GLU A 62 9.06 11.11 6.91
N GLN A 63 9.33 9.96 6.28
CA GLN A 63 9.29 9.81 4.82
C GLN A 63 7.87 10.03 4.29
N ILE A 64 6.84 9.52 4.99
CA ILE A 64 5.43 9.71 4.63
C ILE A 64 5.08 11.20 4.61
N GLU A 65 5.50 11.97 5.62
CA GLU A 65 5.26 13.41 5.71
C GLU A 65 5.93 14.23 4.60
N ARG A 66 6.95 13.66 3.95
CA ARG A 66 7.75 14.31 2.89
C ARG A 66 7.43 13.80 1.49
N ALA A 67 6.38 12.99 1.32
CA ALA A 67 6.11 12.29 0.05
C ALA A 67 5.59 13.17 -1.09
N GLY A 68 5.11 14.36 -0.80
CA GLY A 68 4.58 15.28 -1.80
C GLY A 68 3.12 15.68 -1.57
N PRO A 69 2.58 16.51 -2.46
CA PRO A 69 1.21 16.99 -2.39
C PRO A 69 0.27 15.84 -2.71
N SER A 70 -0.54 15.50 -1.84
CA SER A 70 -1.61 14.50 -1.90
C SER A 70 -1.65 13.66 -0.62
N ALA A 71 -2.83 13.39 -0.18
CA ALA A 71 -3.07 12.41 0.88
C ALA A 71 -3.00 10.96 0.36
N ASP A 72 -2.81 10.75 -0.93
CA ASP A 72 -2.79 9.43 -1.57
C ASP A 72 -1.54 8.64 -1.16
N VAL A 73 -1.77 7.53 -0.49
CA VAL A 73 -0.73 6.60 -0.03
C VAL A 73 0.06 5.98 -1.19
N SER A 74 -0.53 5.82 -2.37
CA SER A 74 0.15 5.31 -3.57
C SER A 74 1.38 6.14 -3.92
N ARG A 75 1.29 7.45 -3.71
CA ARG A 75 2.38 8.39 -3.91
C ARG A 75 3.53 8.13 -2.93
N VAL A 76 3.20 7.95 -1.66
CA VAL A 76 4.18 7.60 -0.62
C VAL A 76 4.94 6.33 -1.00
N MET A 77 4.20 5.29 -1.38
CA MET A 77 4.79 4.02 -1.78
C MET A 77 5.69 4.17 -3.00
N GLN A 78 5.24 4.90 -4.03
CA GLN A 78 6.05 5.14 -5.23
C GLN A 78 7.34 5.89 -4.94
N MET A 79 7.33 6.80 -3.95
CA MET A 79 8.49 7.62 -3.61
C MET A 79 9.56 6.87 -2.81
N PHE A 80 9.17 5.93 -1.95
CA PHE A 80 10.07 5.41 -0.93
C PHE A 80 10.28 3.89 -0.95
N ILE A 81 9.47 3.11 -1.67
CA ILE A 81 9.66 1.65 -1.74
C ILE A 81 10.56 1.30 -2.93
N PRO A 82 11.82 0.86 -2.71
CA PRO A 82 12.66 0.36 -3.80
C PRO A 82 11.99 -0.80 -4.54
N GLY A 83 12.15 -0.88 -5.84
CA GLY A 83 11.56 -1.95 -6.64
C GLY A 83 10.07 -1.86 -6.91
N LEU A 84 9.37 -0.84 -6.36
CA LEU A 84 7.95 -0.62 -6.61
C LEU A 84 7.74 0.46 -7.69
N TYR A 85 7.02 0.10 -8.72
CA TYR A 85 6.45 1.01 -9.70
C TYR A 85 4.96 1.14 -9.49
N VAL A 86 4.44 2.36 -9.48
CA VAL A 86 3.01 2.66 -9.41
C VAL A 86 2.62 3.47 -10.64
N ALA A 87 1.62 2.99 -11.38
CA ALA A 87 1.04 3.69 -12.51
C ALA A 87 -0.42 4.02 -12.18
N PRO A 88 -0.73 5.24 -11.69
CA PRO A 88 -2.11 5.68 -11.54
C PRO A 88 -2.75 5.80 -12.92
N LYS A 89 -3.97 5.28 -13.08
CA LYS A 89 -4.63 5.29 -14.39
C LYS A 89 -5.16 6.67 -14.77
N ASN A 90 -5.73 7.41 -13.82
CA ASN A 90 -6.35 8.71 -14.12
C ASN A 90 -6.01 9.78 -13.06
N GLY A 91 -5.00 9.56 -12.24
CA GLY A 91 -4.58 10.52 -11.21
C GLY A 91 -4.83 10.02 -9.78
N PRO A 92 -4.83 10.92 -8.78
CA PRO A 92 -5.05 10.58 -7.39
C PRO A 92 -6.40 9.92 -7.15
N PHE A 93 -6.47 9.08 -6.12
CA PHE A 93 -7.69 8.41 -5.70
C PHE A 93 -8.37 7.57 -6.80
N ASP A 94 -7.59 6.98 -7.69
CA ASP A 94 -8.07 6.04 -8.69
C ASP A 94 -7.35 4.70 -8.61
N TYR A 95 -7.89 3.73 -9.36
CA TYR A 95 -7.24 2.47 -9.61
C TYR A 95 -5.82 2.68 -10.15
N GLY A 96 -4.86 2.02 -9.53
CA GLY A 96 -3.46 2.03 -9.93
C GLY A 96 -2.95 0.63 -10.27
N THR A 97 -1.95 0.56 -11.14
CA THR A 97 -1.14 -0.64 -11.33
C THR A 97 0.05 -0.60 -10.40
N TYR A 98 0.23 -1.64 -9.60
CA TYR A 98 1.32 -1.78 -8.63
C TYR A 98 2.21 -2.95 -9.05
N SER A 99 3.44 -2.65 -9.40
CA SER A 99 4.42 -3.67 -9.81
C SER A 99 5.61 -3.67 -8.86
N LEU A 100 5.73 -4.68 -8.03
CA LEU A 100 6.87 -4.91 -7.16
C LEU A 100 7.78 -5.97 -7.81
N LEU A 101 9.08 -5.65 -7.98
CA LEU A 101 10.05 -6.56 -8.61
C LEU A 101 9.57 -7.12 -9.96
N GLY A 102 8.95 -6.27 -10.79
CA GLY A 102 8.41 -6.66 -12.10
C GLY A 102 7.17 -7.54 -12.06
N GLY A 103 6.54 -7.75 -10.90
CA GLY A 103 5.28 -8.49 -10.76
C GLY A 103 4.13 -7.78 -11.45
N ARG A 104 3.08 -8.55 -11.81
CA ARG A 104 1.80 -7.99 -12.28
C ARG A 104 1.09 -7.30 -11.12
N ASN A 105 0.07 -6.54 -11.41
CA ASN A 105 -0.70 -5.78 -10.42
C ASN A 105 -1.21 -6.66 -9.25
N ASP A 106 -1.73 -7.82 -9.55
CA ASP A 106 -2.30 -8.77 -8.59
C ASP A 106 -1.30 -9.85 -8.10
N ASP A 107 0.00 -9.69 -8.39
CA ASP A 107 1.08 -10.48 -7.80
C ASP A 107 1.60 -9.88 -6.48
N THR A 108 1.16 -8.67 -6.10
CA THR A 108 1.54 -7.98 -4.86
C THR A 108 0.34 -7.91 -3.92
N LEU A 109 0.49 -8.43 -2.71
CA LEU A 109 -0.52 -8.31 -1.67
C LEU A 109 -0.32 -7.01 -0.90
N ILE A 110 -1.40 -6.22 -0.77
CA ILE A 110 -1.39 -4.99 0.05
C ILE A 110 -2.35 -5.16 1.20
N LEU A 111 -1.89 -4.80 2.39
CA LEU A 111 -2.60 -4.96 3.66
C LEU A 111 -2.70 -3.61 4.39
N LEU A 112 -3.78 -3.44 5.16
CA LEU A 112 -3.92 -2.41 6.20
C LEU A 112 -4.03 -3.11 7.55
N ASP A 113 -3.07 -2.92 8.43
CA ASP A 113 -2.98 -3.62 9.73
C ASP A 113 -3.24 -5.13 9.59
N GLY A 114 -2.70 -5.75 8.53
CA GLY A 114 -2.88 -7.17 8.20
C GLY A 114 -4.17 -7.53 7.46
N VAL A 115 -5.09 -6.59 7.21
CA VAL A 115 -6.32 -6.81 6.43
C VAL A 115 -6.06 -6.59 4.95
N ARG A 116 -6.45 -7.53 4.11
CA ARG A 116 -6.31 -7.46 2.64
C ARG A 116 -7.08 -6.27 2.06
N LEU A 117 -6.40 -5.45 1.25
CA LEU A 117 -6.99 -4.36 0.47
C LEU A 117 -7.21 -4.71 -1.01
N ASN A 118 -6.54 -5.74 -1.53
CA ASN A 118 -6.75 -6.18 -2.91
C ASN A 118 -8.22 -6.58 -3.11
N ASN A 119 -8.87 -5.95 -4.07
CA ASN A 119 -10.26 -6.23 -4.42
C ASN A 119 -10.39 -7.68 -4.95
N ARG A 120 -11.24 -8.47 -4.32
CA ARG A 120 -11.45 -9.87 -4.70
C ARG A 120 -12.48 -10.05 -5.80
N LEU A 121 -13.20 -8.99 -6.23
CA LEU A 121 -14.07 -9.07 -7.41
C LEU A 121 -13.23 -9.25 -8.67
N TYR A 122 -12.28 -8.36 -8.94
CA TYR A 122 -11.49 -8.36 -10.18
C TYR A 122 -9.98 -8.14 -9.98
N GLY A 123 -9.48 -8.23 -8.75
CA GLY A 123 -8.04 -8.16 -8.44
C GLY A 123 -7.44 -6.76 -8.40
N GLY A 124 -8.22 -5.73 -8.64
CA GLY A 124 -7.76 -4.34 -8.62
C GLY A 124 -7.40 -3.83 -7.22
N LEU A 125 -6.75 -2.69 -7.16
CA LEU A 125 -6.35 -2.06 -5.93
C LEU A 125 -6.72 -0.58 -5.93
N TYR A 126 -7.43 -0.17 -4.89
CA TYR A 126 -7.79 1.21 -4.60
C TYR A 126 -7.27 1.56 -3.20
N LEU A 127 -6.38 2.54 -3.11
CA LEU A 127 -5.83 3.05 -1.84
C LEU A 127 -6.36 4.45 -1.50
N ASP A 128 -7.38 4.87 -2.18
CA ASP A 128 -7.99 6.20 -2.14
C ASP A 128 -8.69 6.51 -0.80
N THR A 129 -9.05 5.49 -0.05
CA THR A 129 -9.69 5.65 1.27
C THR A 129 -8.70 5.73 2.43
N LEU A 130 -7.38 5.64 2.15
CA LEU A 130 -6.34 5.63 3.17
C LEU A 130 -5.64 7.00 3.27
N PRO A 131 -5.91 7.77 4.33
CA PRO A 131 -5.23 9.05 4.52
C PRO A 131 -3.80 8.83 5.02
N ALA A 132 -2.83 9.47 4.38
CA ALA A 132 -1.42 9.34 4.73
C ALA A 132 -1.09 9.76 6.18
N ASN A 133 -1.89 10.66 6.78
CA ASN A 133 -1.71 11.10 8.16
C ASN A 133 -2.06 10.03 9.21
N ALA A 134 -2.91 9.06 8.86
CA ALA A 134 -3.27 7.93 9.73
C ALA A 134 -2.20 6.82 9.74
N ILE A 135 -1.20 6.87 8.84
CA ILE A 135 -0.20 5.82 8.68
C ILE A 135 1.01 6.09 9.55
N GLU A 136 1.44 5.10 10.30
CA GLU A 136 2.67 5.14 11.10
C GLU A 136 3.89 4.76 10.26
N ARG A 137 3.78 3.67 9.51
CA ARG A 137 4.84 3.15 8.64
C ARG A 137 4.26 2.24 7.57
N ILE A 138 5.06 1.96 6.54
CA ILE A 138 4.74 0.95 5.54
C ILE A 138 5.85 -0.10 5.56
N GLU A 139 5.49 -1.35 5.78
CA GLU A 139 6.39 -2.50 5.82
C GLU A 139 6.31 -3.24 4.49
N VAL A 140 7.44 -3.53 3.88
CA VAL A 140 7.49 -4.20 2.57
C VAL A 140 8.35 -5.45 2.68
N LEU A 141 7.73 -6.60 2.49
CA LEU A 141 8.41 -7.88 2.37
C LEU A 141 8.50 -8.24 0.89
N LYS A 142 9.70 -8.37 0.37
CA LYS A 142 9.93 -8.68 -1.04
C LYS A 142 10.00 -10.19 -1.27
N GLY A 143 9.71 -10.57 -2.53
CA GLY A 143 9.71 -11.97 -2.96
C GLY A 143 8.44 -12.74 -2.63
N GLY A 144 8.45 -14.04 -2.88
CA GLY A 144 7.27 -14.87 -2.63
C GLY A 144 7.01 -15.08 -1.15
N GLN A 145 5.91 -14.52 -0.63
CA GLN A 145 5.55 -14.54 0.79
C GLN A 145 4.25 -15.32 1.08
N SER A 146 3.81 -16.16 0.14
CA SER A 146 2.55 -16.91 0.29
C SER A 146 2.54 -17.89 1.47
N LEU A 147 3.69 -18.23 2.06
CA LEU A 147 3.77 -19.06 3.26
C LEU A 147 2.95 -18.46 4.41
N LEU A 148 3.17 -17.19 4.75
CA LEU A 148 2.51 -16.54 5.88
C LEU A 148 1.25 -15.77 5.46
N PHE A 149 1.25 -15.18 4.25
CA PHE A 149 0.22 -14.24 3.81
C PHE A 149 -0.76 -14.80 2.77
N GLY A 150 -0.55 -16.02 2.27
CA GLY A 150 -1.46 -16.69 1.35
C GLY A 150 -1.43 -16.14 -0.08
N THR A 151 -2.60 -16.10 -0.70
CA THR A 151 -2.77 -15.72 -2.11
C THR A 151 -2.31 -14.29 -2.42
N GLN A 152 -1.86 -14.03 -3.66
CA GLN A 152 -1.36 -12.75 -4.19
C GLN A 152 -0.01 -12.29 -3.61
N ALA A 153 0.53 -12.93 -2.58
CA ALA A 153 1.87 -12.65 -2.06
C ALA A 153 2.96 -13.30 -2.95
N VAL A 154 2.90 -13.04 -4.25
CA VAL A 154 3.76 -13.67 -5.28
C VAL A 154 5.04 -12.86 -5.50
N SER A 155 4.95 -11.53 -5.59
CA SER A 155 6.10 -10.63 -5.73
C SER A 155 6.49 -9.96 -4.41
N GLY A 156 5.59 -9.94 -3.45
CA GLY A 156 5.81 -9.41 -2.12
C GLY A 156 4.52 -9.06 -1.42
N VAL A 157 4.69 -8.53 -0.20
CA VAL A 157 3.63 -8.01 0.65
C VAL A 157 3.98 -6.58 1.06
N ILE A 158 3.01 -5.69 0.99
CA ILE A 158 3.10 -4.33 1.50
C ILE A 158 2.06 -4.21 2.61
N ASN A 159 2.50 -4.06 3.86
CA ASN A 159 1.63 -3.88 5.02
C ASN A 159 1.65 -2.41 5.45
N ILE A 160 0.54 -1.74 5.30
CA ILE A 160 0.34 -0.36 5.74
C ILE A 160 -0.11 -0.42 7.20
N VAL A 161 0.71 0.11 8.10
CA VAL A 161 0.45 0.07 9.54
C VAL A 161 -0.08 1.41 9.99
N THR A 162 -1.26 1.43 10.59
CA THR A 162 -1.88 2.65 11.11
C THR A 162 -1.25 3.07 12.43
N ARG A 163 -1.37 4.35 12.76
CA ARG A 163 -0.84 4.92 14.01
C ARG A 163 -1.50 4.29 15.22
N SER A 164 -0.72 4.18 16.29
CA SER A 164 -1.16 3.69 17.60
C SER A 164 -0.96 4.78 18.65
N PRO A 165 -1.75 4.80 19.73
CA PRO A 165 -1.58 5.75 20.83
C PRO A 165 -0.20 5.60 21.45
N GLN A 166 0.51 6.72 21.64
CA GLN A 166 1.89 6.73 22.18
C GLN A 166 2.04 7.63 23.42
N SER A 167 1.09 8.53 23.67
CA SER A 167 1.21 9.56 24.69
C SER A 167 0.29 9.33 25.89
N ARG A 168 0.83 9.43 27.10
CA ARG A 168 0.05 9.47 28.36
C ARG A 168 -0.57 10.84 28.65
N LYS A 169 -0.18 11.88 27.89
CA LYS A 169 -0.88 13.17 27.88
C LYS A 169 -1.74 13.22 26.61
N ALA A 170 -2.91 13.82 26.73
CA ALA A 170 -3.71 14.08 25.54
C ALA A 170 -2.87 14.88 24.53
N SER A 171 -2.68 14.33 23.36
CA SER A 171 -1.88 14.92 22.29
C SER A 171 -2.59 14.74 20.97
N GLY A 172 -2.20 15.52 20.00
CA GLY A 172 -2.83 15.44 18.68
C GLY A 172 -2.12 16.24 17.62
N GLU A 173 -2.67 16.18 16.44
CA GLU A 173 -2.16 16.88 15.26
C GLU A 173 -3.34 17.36 14.41
N VAL A 174 -3.24 18.58 13.91
CA VAL A 174 -4.16 19.14 12.91
C VAL A 174 -3.33 19.58 11.71
N ASN A 175 -3.74 19.15 10.52
CA ASN A 175 -3.12 19.53 9.25
C ASN A 175 -4.12 20.25 8.37
N MET A 176 -3.69 21.32 7.70
CA MET A 176 -4.45 22.03 6.69
C MET A 176 -3.55 22.31 5.50
N GLY A 177 -3.95 21.87 4.32
CA GLY A 177 -3.20 22.04 3.07
C GLY A 177 -4.05 22.61 1.95
N VAL A 178 -3.41 23.34 1.05
CA VAL A 178 -4.02 23.82 -0.20
C VAL A 178 -3.07 23.60 -1.35
N ASP A 179 -3.59 23.12 -2.47
CA ASP A 179 -2.79 22.81 -3.66
C ASP A 179 -3.15 23.68 -4.87
N THR A 180 -2.36 23.57 -5.94
CA THR A 180 -2.50 24.33 -7.18
C THR A 180 -3.76 24.00 -8.00
N PHE A 181 -4.48 22.92 -7.68
CA PHE A 181 -5.73 22.51 -8.35
C PHE A 181 -6.97 22.79 -7.50
N GLY A 182 -6.90 23.76 -6.58
CA GLY A 182 -7.98 24.04 -5.64
C GLY A 182 -8.19 22.90 -4.64
N GLY A 183 -7.22 22.01 -4.51
CA GLY A 183 -7.25 20.93 -3.54
C GLY A 183 -7.14 21.48 -2.13
N ILE A 184 -7.97 20.93 -1.24
CA ILE A 184 -7.95 21.21 0.19
C ILE A 184 -7.75 19.87 0.92
N THR A 185 -6.81 19.86 1.84
CA THR A 185 -6.56 18.73 2.76
C THR A 185 -6.79 19.22 4.17
N GLU A 186 -7.65 18.54 4.91
CA GLU A 186 -7.97 18.83 6.31
C GLU A 186 -7.90 17.53 7.10
N ASP A 187 -6.96 17.47 8.04
CA ASP A 187 -6.77 16.28 8.88
C ASP A 187 -6.73 16.65 10.35
N ALA A 188 -7.29 15.83 11.19
CA ALA A 188 -7.14 15.92 12.62
C ALA A 188 -6.96 14.54 13.25
N ARG A 189 -6.10 14.45 14.26
CA ARG A 189 -5.86 13.25 15.06
C ARG A 189 -5.67 13.61 16.52
N VAL A 190 -6.24 12.80 17.39
CA VAL A 190 -6.08 12.91 18.85
C VAL A 190 -5.76 11.54 19.42
N GLU A 191 -4.96 11.52 20.49
CA GLU A 191 -4.62 10.29 21.19
C GLU A 191 -4.39 10.53 22.68
N ASN A 192 -4.59 9.48 23.47
CA ASN A 192 -4.23 9.46 24.88
C ASN A 192 -4.07 8.02 25.37
N ILE A 193 -3.22 7.81 26.37
CA ILE A 193 -3.12 6.56 27.12
C ILE A 193 -3.50 6.84 28.58
N VAL A 194 -4.47 6.11 29.09
CA VAL A 194 -4.93 6.20 30.48
C VAL A 194 -4.75 4.86 31.17
N THR A 195 -4.29 4.87 32.41
CA THR A 195 -4.21 3.66 33.22
C THR A 195 -5.55 3.40 33.89
N ASN A 196 -6.05 2.18 33.78
CA ASN A 196 -7.30 1.71 34.41
C ASN A 196 -7.03 0.49 35.31
N GLY A 197 -8.09 -0.13 35.86
CA GLY A 197 -7.96 -1.30 36.75
C GLY A 197 -7.44 -2.57 36.05
N PHE A 198 -7.34 -2.60 34.72
CA PHE A 198 -6.85 -3.73 33.93
C PHE A 198 -5.44 -3.50 33.35
N GLY A 199 -4.94 -2.29 33.37
CA GLY A 199 -3.66 -1.86 32.80
C GLY A 199 -3.77 -0.54 32.05
N ASP A 200 -3.07 -0.41 30.92
CA ASP A 200 -3.07 0.81 30.11
C ASP A 200 -4.05 0.69 28.94
N LEU A 201 -4.96 1.66 28.85
CA LEU A 201 -5.88 1.82 27.72
C LEU A 201 -5.42 3.00 26.86
N GLY A 202 -4.93 2.71 25.68
CA GLY A 202 -4.62 3.68 24.64
C GLY A 202 -5.82 3.92 23.71
N LEU A 203 -6.13 5.17 23.44
CA LEU A 203 -7.20 5.59 22.54
C LEU A 203 -6.63 6.54 21.49
N LEU A 204 -7.00 6.33 20.24
CA LEU A 204 -6.67 7.21 19.11
C LEU A 204 -7.89 7.35 18.21
N ALA A 205 -8.14 8.56 17.75
CA ALA A 205 -9.12 8.82 16.70
C ALA A 205 -8.55 9.82 15.69
N TYR A 206 -8.96 9.69 14.43
CA TYR A 206 -8.59 10.62 13.36
C TYR A 206 -9.74 10.84 12.39
N VAL A 207 -9.69 11.98 11.73
CA VAL A 207 -10.52 12.32 10.58
C VAL A 207 -9.64 12.95 9.52
N SER A 208 -9.95 12.67 8.26
CA SER A 208 -9.29 13.27 7.09
C SER A 208 -10.36 13.65 6.07
N HIS A 209 -10.25 14.84 5.52
CA HIS A 209 -11.11 15.31 4.44
C HIS A 209 -10.23 15.89 3.33
N ASN A 210 -10.41 15.39 2.12
CA ASN A 210 -9.65 15.78 0.94
C ASN A 210 -10.59 16.08 -0.20
N VAL A 211 -10.52 17.27 -0.77
CA VAL A 211 -11.32 17.68 -1.92
C VAL A 211 -10.45 18.35 -2.96
N SER A 212 -10.74 18.14 -4.25
CA SER A 212 -10.07 18.83 -5.35
C SER A 212 -10.91 18.80 -6.62
N ASP A 213 -10.89 19.89 -7.38
CA ASP A 213 -11.41 19.94 -8.75
C ASP A 213 -10.55 19.10 -9.71
N GLY A 214 -9.38 18.68 -9.26
CA GLY A 214 -8.46 17.81 -9.99
C GLY A 214 -7.88 18.42 -11.25
N TYR A 215 -7.28 17.59 -12.07
CA TYR A 215 -6.68 17.98 -13.34
C TYR A 215 -7.17 17.11 -14.50
N GLN A 216 -6.92 17.57 -15.73
CA GLN A 216 -7.25 16.86 -16.96
C GLN A 216 -6.16 15.82 -17.27
N PRO A 217 -6.47 14.50 -17.18
CA PRO A 217 -5.48 13.45 -17.43
C PRO A 217 -5.27 13.12 -18.93
N PHE A 218 -5.94 13.81 -19.84
CA PHE A 218 -5.85 13.55 -21.28
C PHE A 218 -5.44 14.82 -22.04
N ARG A 219 -4.74 14.66 -23.16
CA ARG A 219 -4.44 15.78 -24.05
C ARG A 219 -5.71 16.28 -24.73
N ASN A 220 -5.81 17.58 -24.96
CA ASN A 220 -6.97 18.19 -25.64
C ASN A 220 -7.29 17.56 -26.99
N ARG A 221 -6.28 17.11 -27.74
CA ARG A 221 -6.45 16.42 -29.04
C ARG A 221 -7.13 15.05 -28.93
N ASP A 222 -7.05 14.43 -27.77
CA ASP A 222 -7.58 13.09 -27.50
C ASP A 222 -9.00 13.16 -26.92
N ILE A 223 -9.45 14.37 -26.51
CA ILE A 223 -10.77 14.61 -25.98
C ILE A 223 -11.72 14.92 -27.11
N ARG A 224 -12.76 14.10 -27.24
CA ARG A 224 -13.82 14.25 -28.27
C ARG A 224 -15.18 14.22 -27.60
N ASN A 225 -15.97 15.29 -27.80
CA ASN A 225 -17.35 15.39 -27.32
C ASN A 225 -17.52 15.13 -25.80
N SER A 226 -16.50 15.47 -24.99
CA SER A 226 -16.55 15.28 -23.53
C SER A 226 -16.75 16.60 -22.82
N SER A 227 -17.73 16.65 -21.90
CA SER A 227 -18.07 17.81 -21.07
C SER A 227 -17.22 17.85 -19.80
N GLU A 228 -17.14 16.75 -19.07
CA GLU A 228 -16.27 16.61 -17.89
C GLU A 228 -14.90 16.10 -18.31
N LYS A 229 -13.87 16.86 -17.95
CA LYS A 229 -12.50 16.65 -18.41
C LYS A 229 -11.51 16.44 -17.26
N ASN A 230 -11.88 16.86 -16.06
CA ASN A 230 -11.02 16.76 -14.89
C ASN A 230 -11.34 15.51 -14.07
N ARG A 231 -10.37 15.10 -13.31
CA ARG A 231 -10.46 14.05 -12.30
C ARG A 231 -10.67 14.73 -10.93
N ALA A 232 -11.91 15.07 -10.61
CA ALA A 232 -12.27 15.65 -9.32
C ALA A 232 -12.50 14.55 -8.26
N TYR A 233 -12.34 14.90 -6.99
CA TYR A 233 -12.59 13.99 -5.88
C TYR A 233 -12.97 14.72 -4.60
N GLU A 234 -13.76 14.03 -3.78
CA GLU A 234 -14.04 14.37 -2.39
C GLU A 234 -13.97 13.08 -1.57
N VAL A 235 -13.02 12.99 -0.64
CA VAL A 235 -12.78 11.78 0.17
C VAL A 235 -12.76 12.18 1.64
N THR A 236 -13.66 11.57 2.42
CA THR A 236 -13.70 11.74 3.87
C THR A 236 -13.46 10.39 4.54
N THR A 237 -12.49 10.35 5.44
CA THR A 237 -12.15 9.13 6.20
C THR A 237 -12.17 9.44 7.69
N PHE A 238 -12.80 8.58 8.46
CA PHE A 238 -12.77 8.57 9.92
C PHE A 238 -12.19 7.24 10.40
N GLY A 239 -11.34 7.27 11.43
CA GLY A 239 -10.85 6.04 12.05
C GLY A 239 -10.63 6.18 13.54
N ALA A 240 -10.71 5.04 14.23
CA ALA A 240 -10.46 4.96 15.66
C ALA A 240 -9.73 3.66 16.01
N LYS A 241 -8.83 3.73 16.98
CA LYS A 241 -8.08 2.59 17.52
C LYS A 241 -8.11 2.62 19.04
N ALA A 242 -8.41 1.48 19.65
CA ALA A 242 -8.34 1.28 21.08
C ALA A 242 -7.42 0.10 21.39
N ILE A 243 -6.49 0.28 22.32
CA ILE A 243 -5.52 -0.74 22.72
C ILE A 243 -5.55 -0.87 24.22
N GLN A 244 -6.07 -1.98 24.73
CA GLN A 244 -5.97 -2.34 26.14
C GLN A 244 -4.77 -3.26 26.33
N SER A 245 -3.74 -2.78 27.02
CA SER A 245 -2.64 -3.61 27.52
C SER A 245 -3.00 -4.06 28.93
N PHE A 246 -3.00 -5.38 29.15
CA PHE A 246 -3.32 -5.97 30.44
C PHE A 246 -2.04 -6.22 31.26
N VAL A 247 -2.21 -6.35 32.57
CA VAL A 247 -1.10 -6.59 33.51
C VAL A 247 -0.40 -7.94 33.24
N ASP A 248 -1.12 -8.92 32.67
CA ASP A 248 -0.65 -10.28 32.43
C ASP A 248 -0.06 -10.48 31.01
N ASP A 249 0.63 -9.45 30.47
CA ASP A 249 1.27 -9.50 29.14
C ASP A 249 0.30 -9.87 27.99
N ALA A 250 -0.98 -9.57 28.18
CA ALA A 250 -2.00 -9.68 27.14
C ALA A 250 -2.36 -8.30 26.58
N ARG A 251 -2.80 -8.27 25.32
CA ARG A 251 -3.19 -7.04 24.63
C ARG A 251 -4.42 -7.30 23.76
N LEU A 252 -5.39 -6.38 23.84
CA LEU A 252 -6.53 -6.35 22.93
C LEU A 252 -6.46 -5.06 22.12
N GLU A 253 -6.40 -5.18 20.81
CA GLU A 253 -6.49 -4.06 19.88
C GLU A 253 -7.79 -4.12 19.10
N LEU A 254 -8.52 -3.01 19.07
CA LEU A 254 -9.69 -2.79 18.25
C LEU A 254 -9.41 -1.64 17.30
N PHE A 255 -9.68 -1.83 16.04
CA PHE A 255 -9.56 -0.80 15.01
C PHE A 255 -10.83 -0.74 14.17
N TYR A 256 -11.25 0.47 13.82
CA TYR A 256 -12.33 0.73 12.86
C TYR A 256 -11.98 1.91 11.98
N GLN A 257 -12.26 1.79 10.69
CA GLN A 257 -12.18 2.86 9.72
C GLN A 257 -13.44 2.87 8.86
N TYR A 258 -13.98 4.05 8.63
CA TYR A 258 -15.03 4.36 7.66
C TYR A 258 -14.51 5.38 6.67
N ALA A 259 -14.74 5.17 5.38
CA ALA A 259 -14.39 6.11 4.34
C ALA A 259 -15.55 6.27 3.36
N ASP A 260 -15.76 7.51 2.94
CA ASP A 260 -16.71 7.92 1.90
C ASP A 260 -15.93 8.69 0.83
N ALA A 261 -15.99 8.24 -0.41
CA ALA A 261 -15.25 8.80 -1.53
C ALA A 261 -16.16 9.03 -2.73
N ASN A 262 -16.32 10.28 -3.11
CA ASN A 262 -17.05 10.70 -4.30
C ASN A 262 -16.03 11.09 -5.38
N LEU A 263 -16.04 10.38 -6.50
CA LEU A 263 -14.99 10.48 -7.50
C LEU A 263 -15.59 10.73 -8.88
N ASP A 264 -15.19 11.86 -9.51
CA ASP A 264 -15.51 12.15 -10.90
C ASP A 264 -14.41 11.61 -11.82
N PHE A 265 -14.80 10.88 -12.85
CA PHE A 265 -13.88 10.29 -13.80
C PHE A 265 -13.87 11.06 -15.12
N ALA A 266 -12.72 11.63 -15.46
CA ALA A 266 -12.48 12.11 -16.82
C ALA A 266 -12.44 10.92 -17.79
N ARG A 267 -13.09 11.05 -18.93
CA ARG A 267 -13.00 10.13 -20.06
C ARG A 267 -12.75 10.90 -21.34
N PRO A 268 -11.93 10.39 -22.27
CA PRO A 268 -11.52 11.15 -23.42
C PRO A 268 -12.63 11.26 -24.51
N VAL A 269 -13.60 10.35 -24.50
CA VAL A 269 -14.62 10.28 -25.57
C VAL A 269 -16.02 10.28 -24.97
N ASP A 270 -16.86 11.19 -25.47
CA ASP A 270 -18.29 11.30 -25.18
C ASP A 270 -18.66 11.37 -23.69
N ASN A 271 -17.76 11.80 -22.83
CA ASN A 271 -18.01 11.88 -21.40
C ASN A 271 -18.91 13.07 -21.05
N HIS A 272 -20.17 12.82 -20.72
CA HIS A 272 -21.02 13.82 -20.09
C HIS A 272 -20.76 13.85 -18.58
N LYS A 273 -20.84 12.68 -17.95
CA LYS A 273 -20.59 12.46 -16.52
C LYS A 273 -20.20 11.01 -16.27
N THR A 274 -19.15 10.80 -15.50
CA THR A 274 -18.83 9.48 -14.96
C THR A 274 -18.44 9.63 -13.49
N THR A 275 -19.14 8.94 -12.60
CA THR A 275 -18.87 8.95 -11.15
C THR A 275 -18.68 7.54 -10.62
N ASN A 276 -17.94 7.43 -9.53
CA ASN A 276 -17.71 6.20 -8.80
C ASN A 276 -17.70 6.53 -7.30
N ASP A 277 -18.91 6.51 -6.71
CA ASP A 277 -19.11 6.87 -5.32
C ASP A 277 -18.93 5.62 -4.46
N ARG A 278 -18.08 5.69 -3.43
CA ARG A 278 -17.61 4.54 -2.67
C ARG A 278 -17.77 4.72 -1.19
N ILE A 279 -18.19 3.66 -0.52
CA ILE A 279 -18.12 3.54 0.94
C ILE A 279 -17.28 2.31 1.26
N GLN A 280 -16.31 2.49 2.17
CA GLN A 280 -15.53 1.38 2.69
C GLN A 280 -15.55 1.38 4.21
N GLN A 281 -15.70 0.20 4.78
CA GLN A 281 -15.60 -0.03 6.22
C GLN A 281 -14.61 -1.14 6.50
N ILE A 282 -13.63 -0.86 7.36
CA ILE A 282 -12.66 -1.87 7.82
C ILE A 282 -12.73 -1.93 9.34
N ALA A 283 -12.88 -3.13 9.89
CA ALA A 283 -12.78 -3.35 11.31
C ALA A 283 -11.89 -4.53 11.64
N THR A 284 -11.10 -4.41 12.72
CA THR A 284 -10.30 -5.51 13.26
C THR A 284 -10.45 -5.61 14.77
N ALA A 285 -10.34 -6.84 15.26
CA ALA A 285 -10.17 -7.14 16.67
C ALA A 285 -9.02 -8.15 16.81
N THR A 286 -7.92 -7.74 17.46
CA THR A 286 -6.74 -8.58 17.65
C THR A 286 -6.50 -8.76 19.15
N PHE A 287 -6.50 -10.01 19.60
CA PHE A 287 -6.07 -10.38 20.94
C PHE A 287 -4.71 -11.05 20.85
N GLU A 288 -3.76 -10.59 21.67
CA GLU A 288 -2.40 -11.12 21.73
C GLU A 288 -2.05 -11.45 23.17
N GLN A 289 -1.24 -12.49 23.37
CA GLN A 289 -0.72 -12.83 24.67
C GLN A 289 0.68 -13.45 24.60
N ASN A 290 1.58 -12.97 25.44
CA ASN A 290 2.80 -13.67 25.82
C ASN A 290 2.47 -14.58 27.01
N VAL A 291 2.20 -15.86 26.74
CA VAL A 291 1.87 -16.86 27.78
C VAL A 291 3.05 -17.05 28.74
N ASN A 292 4.24 -17.02 28.20
CA ASN A 292 5.51 -17.03 28.92
C ASN A 292 6.65 -16.62 27.96
N GLU A 293 7.90 -16.63 28.42
CA GLU A 293 9.08 -16.28 27.61
C GLU A 293 9.26 -17.11 26.33
N ARG A 294 8.59 -18.26 26.22
CA ARG A 294 8.74 -19.21 25.10
C ARG A 294 7.52 -19.35 24.21
N LEU A 295 6.37 -18.84 24.64
CA LEU A 295 5.13 -19.03 23.88
C LEU A 295 4.36 -17.71 23.84
N SER A 296 4.13 -17.21 22.65
CA SER A 296 3.22 -16.12 22.35
C SER A 296 2.24 -16.50 21.25
N TYR A 297 1.10 -15.85 21.20
CA TYR A 297 0.12 -16.04 20.15
C TYR A 297 -0.74 -14.79 19.93
N PHE A 298 -1.35 -14.70 18.76
CA PHE A 298 -2.45 -13.78 18.52
C PHE A 298 -3.64 -14.47 17.84
N VAL A 299 -4.81 -13.88 18.02
CA VAL A 299 -6.03 -14.19 17.27
C VAL A 299 -6.59 -12.89 16.77
N LYS A 300 -6.79 -12.77 15.46
CA LYS A 300 -7.33 -11.60 14.78
C LYS A 300 -8.60 -11.95 14.02
N GLY A 301 -9.68 -11.23 14.28
CA GLY A 301 -10.85 -11.17 13.42
C GLY A 301 -10.84 -9.88 12.61
N HIS A 302 -11.28 -9.92 11.35
CA HIS A 302 -11.39 -8.75 10.51
C HIS A 302 -12.60 -8.78 9.58
N ILE A 303 -13.02 -7.61 9.15
CA ILE A 303 -13.99 -7.38 8.08
C ILE A 303 -13.52 -6.19 7.23
N ASN A 304 -13.67 -6.32 5.90
CA ASN A 304 -13.53 -5.25 4.93
C ASN A 304 -14.77 -5.27 4.04
N ASP A 305 -15.60 -4.26 4.18
CA ASP A 305 -16.86 -4.10 3.46
C ASP A 305 -16.76 -2.92 2.51
N TRP A 306 -17.13 -3.14 1.25
CA TRP A 306 -16.93 -2.20 0.17
C TRP A 306 -18.18 -2.09 -0.68
N ASP A 307 -18.75 -0.90 -0.76
CA ASP A 307 -19.89 -0.56 -1.60
C ASP A 307 -19.52 0.53 -2.60
N THR A 308 -19.94 0.36 -3.85
CA THR A 308 -19.73 1.35 -4.90
C THR A 308 -21.01 1.59 -5.69
N ARG A 309 -21.22 2.85 -6.08
CA ARG A 309 -22.26 3.26 -7.03
C ARG A 309 -21.60 3.87 -8.24
N TYR A 310 -21.76 3.23 -9.38
CA TYR A 310 -21.17 3.63 -10.64
C TYR A 310 -22.21 4.27 -11.56
N THR A 311 -21.92 5.46 -12.05
CA THR A 311 -22.75 6.16 -13.04
C THR A 311 -21.91 6.53 -14.24
N ARG A 312 -22.42 6.26 -15.45
CA ARG A 312 -21.83 6.68 -16.72
C ARG A 312 -22.89 7.23 -17.64
N ILE A 313 -22.76 8.48 -18.01
CA ILE A 313 -23.61 9.19 -18.95
C ILE A 313 -22.73 9.71 -20.08
N ASN A 314 -23.05 9.40 -21.30
CA ASN A 314 -22.33 9.83 -22.49
C ASN A 314 -23.07 10.97 -23.20
N ASN A 315 -22.33 11.91 -23.79
CA ASN A 315 -22.87 12.83 -24.80
C ASN A 315 -23.20 12.06 -26.09
N THR A 316 -24.21 12.51 -26.81
CA THR A 316 -24.55 12.03 -28.14
C THR A 316 -24.18 13.04 -29.22
N SER A 317 -24.18 12.62 -30.49
CA SER A 317 -23.88 13.49 -31.63
C SER A 317 -24.92 14.61 -31.83
N ASP A 318 -26.11 14.47 -31.26
CA ASP A 318 -27.25 15.36 -31.45
C ASP A 318 -27.45 16.31 -30.25
N ASP A 319 -26.36 16.66 -29.55
CA ASP A 319 -26.34 17.52 -28.34
C ASP A 319 -27.21 17.00 -27.18
N GLY A 320 -27.57 15.72 -27.22
CA GLY A 320 -28.25 15.00 -26.15
C GLY A 320 -27.31 14.20 -25.26
N VAL A 321 -27.90 13.45 -24.34
CA VAL A 321 -27.15 12.52 -23.46
C VAL A 321 -27.75 11.13 -23.50
N LYS A 322 -26.90 10.11 -23.31
CA LYS A 322 -27.29 8.71 -23.19
C LYS A 322 -26.74 8.14 -21.88
N THR A 323 -27.62 7.70 -21.01
CA THR A 323 -27.24 6.97 -19.81
C THR A 323 -26.80 5.55 -20.19
N ILE A 324 -25.62 5.18 -19.80
CA ILE A 324 -25.04 3.84 -19.96
C ILE A 324 -25.22 3.04 -18.66
N ASN A 325 -24.78 3.63 -17.53
CA ASN A 325 -24.95 3.11 -16.19
C ASN A 325 -25.59 4.18 -15.30
N HIS A 326 -26.41 3.78 -14.33
CA HIS A 326 -27.06 4.70 -13.43
C HIS A 326 -27.14 4.15 -12.01
N ASN A 327 -26.19 4.53 -11.17
CA ASN A 327 -26.03 4.03 -9.81
C ASN A 327 -25.91 2.48 -9.77
N ASP A 328 -25.31 1.88 -10.79
CA ASP A 328 -25.11 0.45 -10.84
C ASP A 328 -24.17 0.04 -9.71
N TYR A 329 -24.58 -0.99 -8.98
CA TYR A 329 -23.88 -1.42 -7.78
C TYR A 329 -22.74 -2.37 -8.11
N TRP A 330 -21.61 -2.21 -7.44
CA TRP A 330 -20.65 -3.28 -7.23
C TRP A 330 -20.04 -3.18 -5.82
N GLY A 331 -19.83 -4.33 -5.20
CA GLY A 331 -19.31 -4.35 -3.86
C GLY A 331 -18.97 -5.75 -3.38
N PHE A 332 -18.27 -5.80 -2.26
CA PHE A 332 -17.90 -7.05 -1.62
C PHE A 332 -17.75 -6.90 -0.12
N THR A 333 -17.96 -8.00 0.57
CA THR A 333 -17.58 -8.15 1.97
C THR A 333 -16.54 -9.27 2.08
N ASP A 334 -15.37 -8.97 2.61
CA ASP A 334 -14.30 -9.92 2.93
C ASP A 334 -14.13 -9.95 4.46
N TRP A 335 -14.23 -11.12 5.07
CA TRP A 335 -14.03 -11.27 6.51
C TRP A 335 -13.23 -12.51 6.80
N GLY A 336 -12.53 -12.52 7.93
CA GLY A 336 -11.69 -13.64 8.27
C GLY A 336 -11.31 -13.71 9.73
N VAL A 337 -10.76 -14.87 10.08
CA VAL A 337 -10.15 -15.13 11.37
C VAL A 337 -8.78 -15.76 11.15
N GLN A 338 -7.75 -15.12 11.66
CA GLN A 338 -6.38 -15.60 11.68
C GLN A 338 -5.96 -15.89 13.12
N ALA A 339 -5.23 -16.99 13.32
CA ALA A 339 -4.55 -17.27 14.57
C ALA A 339 -3.12 -17.74 14.28
N GLU A 340 -2.14 -17.20 15.02
CA GLU A 340 -0.74 -17.57 14.91
C GLU A 340 -0.13 -17.74 16.29
N GLY A 341 0.68 -18.78 16.46
CA GLY A 341 1.49 -19.03 17.63
C GLY A 341 2.97 -19.06 17.28
N LYS A 342 3.79 -18.53 18.18
CA LYS A 342 5.25 -18.57 18.13
C LYS A 342 5.78 -19.26 19.38
N ALA A 343 6.46 -20.40 19.20
CA ALA A 343 6.99 -21.20 20.28
C ALA A 343 8.52 -21.35 20.18
N GLU A 344 9.22 -21.03 21.26
CA GLU A 344 10.64 -21.36 21.39
C GLU A 344 10.78 -22.80 21.88
N LEU A 345 11.41 -23.64 21.05
CA LEU A 345 11.70 -25.04 21.31
C LEU A 345 13.04 -25.20 22.05
N PRO A 346 13.30 -26.37 22.67
CA PRO A 346 14.60 -26.65 23.26
C PRO A 346 15.75 -26.43 22.28
N GLY A 347 16.80 -25.75 22.71
CA GLY A 347 17.94 -25.35 21.88
C GLY A 347 17.76 -23.95 21.22
N GLY A 348 16.69 -23.21 21.55
CA GLY A 348 16.45 -21.86 21.03
C GLY A 348 15.91 -21.83 19.59
N HIS A 349 15.45 -22.97 19.07
CA HIS A 349 14.76 -23.01 17.78
C HIS A 349 13.37 -22.37 17.92
N VAL A 350 12.89 -21.66 16.89
CA VAL A 350 11.57 -21.04 16.91
C VAL A 350 10.66 -21.75 15.93
N LEU A 351 9.47 -22.13 16.39
CA LEU A 351 8.38 -22.67 15.58
C LEU A 351 7.27 -21.63 15.50
N VAL A 352 6.93 -21.18 14.30
CA VAL A 352 5.73 -20.39 13.99
C VAL A 352 4.70 -21.34 13.38
N PHE A 353 3.44 -21.27 13.82
CA PHE A 353 2.36 -22.08 13.28
C PHE A 353 1.05 -21.29 13.35
N GLY A 354 0.18 -21.49 12.37
CA GLY A 354 -1.05 -20.72 12.34
C GLY A 354 -2.11 -21.26 11.39
N THR A 355 -3.27 -20.64 11.48
CA THR A 355 -4.41 -20.85 10.59
C THR A 355 -4.94 -19.51 10.10
N ASP A 356 -5.43 -19.49 8.87
CA ASP A 356 -6.00 -18.32 8.22
C ASP A 356 -7.29 -18.76 7.50
N ASN A 357 -8.41 -18.21 7.93
CA ASN A 357 -9.73 -18.59 7.45
C ASN A 357 -10.42 -17.34 6.91
N GLN A 358 -10.78 -17.35 5.65
CA GLN A 358 -11.32 -16.20 4.93
C GLN A 358 -12.62 -16.57 4.23
N TRP A 359 -13.57 -15.65 4.25
CA TRP A 359 -14.84 -15.72 3.56
C TRP A 359 -15.05 -14.46 2.76
N PHE A 360 -15.53 -14.62 1.55
CA PHE A 360 -15.79 -13.56 0.61
C PHE A 360 -17.20 -13.67 0.07
N LYS A 361 -17.85 -12.52 -0.11
CA LYS A 361 -19.13 -12.37 -0.78
C LYS A 361 -19.04 -11.13 -1.67
N GLY A 362 -19.41 -11.24 -2.95
CA GLY A 362 -19.35 -10.13 -3.89
C GLY A 362 -20.49 -10.12 -4.88
N GLN A 363 -20.86 -8.92 -5.31
CA GLN A 363 -21.85 -8.64 -6.33
C GLN A 363 -21.36 -7.52 -7.23
N ASP A 364 -21.64 -7.61 -8.52
CA ASP A 364 -21.33 -6.55 -9.48
C ASP A 364 -22.40 -6.52 -10.57
N ASP A 365 -23.20 -5.45 -10.61
CA ASP A 365 -24.24 -5.26 -11.62
C ASP A 365 -23.65 -4.83 -12.98
N VAL A 366 -22.39 -4.33 -13.01
CA VAL A 366 -21.69 -3.92 -14.23
C VAL A 366 -21.09 -5.13 -14.94
N LEU A 367 -20.48 -6.05 -14.19
CA LEU A 367 -19.87 -7.30 -14.69
C LEU A 367 -20.80 -8.52 -14.58
N ILE A 368 -22.02 -8.34 -14.11
CA ILE A 368 -23.05 -9.39 -13.95
C ILE A 368 -22.53 -10.55 -13.07
N ILE A 369 -22.12 -10.22 -11.86
CA ILE A 369 -21.74 -11.17 -10.79
C ILE A 369 -22.84 -11.19 -9.73
N ASP A 370 -23.53 -12.32 -9.60
CA ASP A 370 -24.73 -12.47 -8.77
C ASP A 370 -24.40 -12.89 -7.33
N ASN A 371 -23.95 -11.97 -6.47
CA ASN A 371 -23.81 -12.18 -5.02
C ASN A 371 -23.11 -13.51 -4.66
N ASP A 372 -22.04 -13.82 -5.39
CA ASP A 372 -21.30 -15.07 -5.29
C ASP A 372 -20.38 -15.09 -4.07
N LYS A 373 -20.13 -16.30 -3.56
CA LYS A 373 -19.35 -16.54 -2.34
C LYS A 373 -18.15 -17.42 -2.62
N ALA A 374 -17.08 -17.14 -1.91
CA ALA A 374 -15.90 -17.98 -1.88
C ALA A 374 -15.35 -18.07 -0.45
N GLU A 375 -14.69 -19.16 -0.12
CA GLU A 375 -14.01 -19.36 1.16
C GLU A 375 -12.66 -20.02 0.94
N ALA A 376 -11.73 -19.74 1.86
CA ALA A 376 -10.41 -20.33 1.88
C ALA A 376 -9.99 -20.59 3.33
N HIS A 377 -9.42 -21.79 3.57
CA HIS A 377 -8.97 -22.23 4.89
C HIS A 377 -7.54 -22.74 4.80
N ALA A 378 -6.64 -22.14 5.56
CA ALA A 378 -5.23 -22.49 5.52
C ALA A 378 -4.67 -22.88 6.87
N PHE A 379 -3.68 -23.81 6.82
CA PHE A 379 -2.77 -24.06 7.91
C PHE A 379 -1.33 -23.89 7.43
N TYR A 380 -0.50 -23.29 8.26
CA TYR A 380 0.91 -23.08 7.95
C TYR A 380 1.80 -23.29 9.17
N THR A 381 3.05 -23.63 8.87
CA THR A 381 4.10 -23.72 9.89
C THR A 381 5.44 -23.33 9.30
N GLN A 382 6.28 -22.72 10.12
CA GLN A 382 7.66 -22.35 9.79
C GLN A 382 8.58 -22.68 10.96
N LEU A 383 9.64 -23.45 10.69
CA LEU A 383 10.72 -23.69 11.64
C LEU A 383 11.87 -22.73 11.33
N ARG A 384 12.40 -22.09 12.37
CA ARG A 384 13.55 -21.18 12.38
C ARG A 384 14.62 -21.79 13.30
N PRO A 385 15.51 -22.65 12.78
CA PRO A 385 16.55 -23.26 13.58
C PRO A 385 17.56 -22.23 14.07
N LYS A 386 17.95 -22.32 15.34
CA LYS A 386 19.11 -21.62 15.88
C LYS A 386 20.35 -22.46 15.66
N ILE A 387 21.41 -21.88 15.09
CA ILE A 387 22.66 -22.55 14.78
C ILE A 387 23.80 -21.76 15.42
N ASP A 388 24.14 -22.12 16.68
CA ASP A 388 25.12 -21.36 17.46
C ASP A 388 26.56 -21.43 16.92
N ALA A 389 26.89 -22.48 16.14
CA ALA A 389 28.23 -22.66 15.61
C ALA A 389 28.58 -21.84 14.38
N LEU A 390 27.58 -21.21 13.73
CA LEU A 390 27.72 -20.46 12.48
C LEU A 390 26.82 -19.23 12.52
N PRO A 391 27.25 -18.12 11.91
CA PRO A 391 26.42 -16.91 11.72
C PRO A 391 25.39 -17.15 10.61
N TRP A 392 24.60 -18.21 10.73
CA TRP A 392 23.65 -18.68 9.75
C TRP A 392 22.25 -18.82 10.34
N HIS A 393 21.30 -18.13 9.73
CA HIS A 393 19.93 -18.00 10.18
C HIS A 393 18.96 -18.54 9.10
N PRO A 394 18.77 -19.86 9.00
CA PRO A 394 17.85 -20.45 8.05
C PRO A 394 16.42 -20.46 8.56
N SER A 395 15.44 -20.51 7.65
CA SER A 395 14.08 -20.91 7.97
C SER A 395 13.48 -21.79 6.87
N ILE A 396 12.57 -22.67 7.25
CA ILE A 396 11.82 -23.52 6.34
C ILE A 396 10.36 -23.61 6.78
N GLY A 397 9.44 -23.49 5.83
CA GLY A 397 8.02 -23.57 6.14
C GLY A 397 7.17 -24.13 5.01
N ILE A 398 5.94 -24.49 5.36
CA ILE A 398 4.92 -25.03 4.47
C ILE A 398 3.55 -24.44 4.84
N ARG A 399 2.74 -24.14 3.83
CA ARG A 399 1.31 -23.77 3.95
C ARG A 399 0.50 -24.68 3.05
N HIS A 400 -0.63 -25.12 3.55
CA HIS A 400 -1.68 -25.77 2.77
C HIS A 400 -2.96 -24.97 2.91
N GLU A 401 -3.60 -24.65 1.77
CA GLU A 401 -4.85 -23.89 1.71
C GLU A 401 -5.87 -24.65 0.86
N ALA A 402 -7.03 -24.92 1.43
CA ALA A 402 -8.20 -25.49 0.77
C ALA A 402 -9.20 -24.38 0.43
N MET A 403 -9.85 -24.45 -0.73
CA MET A 403 -10.76 -23.46 -1.25
C MET A 403 -12.14 -24.04 -1.53
N SER A 404 -13.15 -23.17 -1.55
CA SER A 404 -14.46 -23.52 -2.11
C SER A 404 -14.31 -23.99 -3.56
N GLY A 405 -15.01 -25.08 -3.92
CA GLY A 405 -14.86 -25.72 -5.24
C GLY A 405 -13.95 -26.94 -5.27
N GLY A 406 -13.25 -27.25 -4.16
CA GLY A 406 -12.47 -28.47 -3.99
C GLY A 406 -11.01 -28.39 -4.44
N ASP A 407 -10.56 -27.24 -4.94
CA ASP A 407 -9.15 -26.99 -5.25
C ASP A 407 -8.34 -26.64 -4.00
N SER A 408 -7.03 -26.82 -4.08
CA SER A 408 -6.10 -26.50 -3.00
C SER A 408 -4.75 -26.03 -3.52
N ALA A 409 -4.05 -25.26 -2.70
CA ALA A 409 -2.67 -24.87 -2.94
C ALA A 409 -1.77 -25.32 -1.78
N THR A 410 -0.64 -25.91 -2.12
CA THR A 410 0.42 -26.19 -1.16
C THR A 410 1.67 -25.47 -1.57
N VAL A 411 2.21 -24.63 -0.69
CA VAL A 411 3.42 -23.86 -0.94
C VAL A 411 4.45 -24.09 0.15
N GLY A 412 5.72 -24.04 -0.24
CA GLY A 412 6.85 -24.14 0.68
C GLY A 412 7.81 -22.97 0.47
N MET A 413 8.52 -22.59 1.52
CA MET A 413 9.53 -21.55 1.50
C MET A 413 10.75 -21.95 2.31
N LEU A 414 11.92 -21.69 1.74
CA LEU A 414 13.22 -21.77 2.38
C LEU A 414 13.84 -20.37 2.32
N THR A 415 14.26 -19.85 3.46
CA THR A 415 15.03 -18.60 3.53
C THR A 415 16.31 -18.80 4.32
N SER A 416 17.28 -17.93 4.09
CA SER A 416 18.60 -18.04 4.70
C SER A 416 19.25 -16.66 4.76
N LEU A 417 19.74 -16.27 5.91
CA LEU A 417 20.68 -15.17 6.10
C LEU A 417 22.00 -15.75 6.60
N TYR A 418 23.11 -15.33 6.01
CA TYR A 418 24.46 -15.67 6.43
C TYR A 418 25.27 -14.40 6.61
N ASP A 419 25.71 -14.12 7.82
CA ASP A 419 26.55 -12.97 8.12
C ASP A 419 28.01 -13.31 7.81
N LEU A 420 28.56 -12.70 6.76
CA LEU A 420 29.97 -12.86 6.37
C LEU A 420 30.90 -12.20 7.38
N ASN A 421 30.47 -11.08 7.92
CA ASN A 421 31.09 -10.33 9.01
C ASN A 421 30.10 -9.28 9.55
N GLU A 422 30.54 -8.39 10.42
CA GLU A 422 29.69 -7.35 11.06
C GLU A 422 29.01 -6.39 10.06
N ASN A 423 29.53 -6.25 8.84
CA ASN A 423 29.03 -5.31 7.85
C ASN A 423 28.36 -5.99 6.65
N TRP A 424 28.76 -7.20 6.29
CA TRP A 424 28.30 -7.89 5.10
C TRP A 424 27.46 -9.11 5.44
N SER A 425 26.32 -9.23 4.77
CA SER A 425 25.49 -10.43 4.83
C SER A 425 25.03 -10.87 3.44
N VAL A 426 24.84 -12.17 3.29
CA VAL A 426 24.24 -12.81 2.11
C VAL A 426 22.91 -13.40 2.51
N ARG A 427 21.88 -13.09 1.76
CA ARG A 427 20.54 -13.67 1.96
C ARG A 427 20.10 -14.44 0.73
N GLY A 428 19.35 -15.50 0.96
CA GLY A 428 18.75 -16.31 -0.09
C GLY A 428 17.33 -16.68 0.25
N GLN A 429 16.46 -16.68 -0.75
CA GLN A 429 15.09 -17.14 -0.63
C GLN A 429 14.74 -18.02 -1.82
N TYR A 430 14.14 -19.15 -1.57
CA TYR A 430 13.54 -20.02 -2.57
C TYR A 430 12.19 -20.51 -2.07
N GLY A 431 11.17 -20.39 -2.90
CA GLY A 431 9.84 -20.84 -2.50
C GLY A 431 8.85 -20.87 -3.65
N THR A 432 7.69 -21.41 -3.32
CA THR A 432 6.52 -21.39 -4.18
C THR A 432 5.49 -20.39 -3.63
N ALA A 433 4.72 -19.80 -4.53
CA ALA A 433 3.61 -18.93 -4.20
C ALA A 433 2.44 -19.21 -5.14
N TYR A 434 1.27 -18.69 -4.83
CA TYR A 434 0.08 -18.92 -5.64
C TYR A 434 -0.81 -17.66 -5.69
N LYS A 435 -1.64 -17.63 -6.74
CA LYS A 435 -2.72 -16.64 -6.86
C LYS A 435 -4.03 -17.38 -7.13
N LEU A 436 -5.03 -17.13 -6.29
CA LEU A 436 -6.39 -17.63 -6.49
C LEU A 436 -7.08 -16.85 -7.62
N PRO A 437 -7.99 -17.48 -8.37
CA PRO A 437 -8.87 -16.74 -9.25
C PRO A 437 -9.74 -15.76 -8.44
N ASN A 438 -10.04 -14.61 -9.03
CA ASN A 438 -10.95 -13.61 -8.46
C ASN A 438 -12.41 -13.93 -8.87
N ALA A 439 -13.37 -13.12 -8.35
CA ALA A 439 -14.79 -13.38 -8.61
C ALA A 439 -15.19 -13.18 -10.08
N GLU A 440 -14.62 -12.17 -10.75
CA GLU A 440 -14.79 -11.97 -12.20
C GLU A 440 -14.41 -13.24 -12.99
N GLN A 441 -13.22 -13.75 -12.74
CA GLN A 441 -12.72 -14.96 -13.42
C GLN A 441 -13.57 -16.21 -13.15
N LEU A 442 -14.19 -16.31 -11.98
CA LEU A 442 -15.01 -17.46 -11.59
C LEU A 442 -16.47 -17.32 -12.02
N PHE A 443 -17.05 -16.11 -11.98
CA PHE A 443 -18.49 -15.92 -11.89
C PHE A 443 -19.08 -14.96 -12.91
N VAL A 444 -18.30 -14.11 -13.60
CA VAL A 444 -18.82 -13.16 -14.60
C VAL A 444 -19.72 -13.87 -15.62
N ASN A 445 -20.81 -13.22 -15.98
CA ASN A 445 -21.78 -13.79 -16.92
C ASN A 445 -22.29 -12.72 -17.89
N GLU A 446 -21.40 -12.27 -18.78
CA GLU A 446 -21.71 -11.36 -19.90
C GLU A 446 -21.71 -12.12 -21.23
N PRO A 447 -22.86 -12.71 -21.64
CA PRO A 447 -22.92 -13.51 -22.87
C PRO A 447 -22.54 -12.70 -24.12
N GLY A 448 -21.47 -13.16 -24.79
CA GLY A 448 -20.93 -12.51 -25.99
C GLY A 448 -19.78 -11.54 -25.72
N ASP A 449 -19.41 -11.33 -24.48
CA ASP A 449 -18.25 -10.53 -24.08
C ASP A 449 -17.33 -11.33 -23.13
N GLU A 450 -17.83 -11.78 -21.96
CA GLU A 450 -17.00 -12.44 -20.96
C GLU A 450 -17.78 -13.48 -20.13
N LEU A 451 -17.19 -14.66 -19.94
CA LEU A 451 -17.78 -15.77 -19.17
C LEU A 451 -16.77 -16.30 -18.12
N GLY A 452 -17.22 -16.39 -16.89
CA GLY A 452 -16.49 -16.98 -15.78
C GLY A 452 -16.39 -18.51 -15.86
N ASN A 453 -15.42 -19.06 -15.12
CA ASN A 453 -15.20 -20.50 -15.05
C ASN A 453 -14.95 -20.94 -13.60
N ARG A 454 -15.90 -21.62 -13.01
CA ARG A 454 -15.84 -22.11 -11.61
C ARG A 454 -14.82 -23.25 -11.40
N ASN A 455 -14.22 -23.78 -12.49
CA ASN A 455 -13.23 -24.87 -12.45
C ASN A 455 -11.79 -24.36 -12.57
N LEU A 456 -11.57 -23.05 -12.48
CA LEU A 456 -10.22 -22.48 -12.55
C LEU A 456 -9.38 -22.93 -11.36
N LYS A 457 -8.14 -23.29 -11.67
CA LYS A 457 -7.11 -23.64 -10.67
C LYS A 457 -6.27 -22.42 -10.32
N PRO A 458 -5.67 -22.38 -9.12
CA PRO A 458 -4.72 -21.34 -8.76
C PRO A 458 -3.54 -21.27 -9.74
N GLU A 459 -3.11 -20.06 -10.09
CA GLU A 459 -1.80 -19.86 -10.71
C GLU A 459 -0.70 -20.23 -9.71
N LYS A 460 0.38 -20.84 -10.19
CA LYS A 460 1.51 -21.30 -9.38
C LYS A 460 2.78 -20.57 -9.74
N SER A 461 3.48 -20.05 -8.74
CA SER A 461 4.76 -19.36 -8.90
C SER A 461 5.89 -20.10 -8.21
N ARG A 462 7.09 -20.03 -8.81
CA ARG A 462 8.37 -20.43 -8.21
C ARG A 462 9.26 -19.21 -8.21
N ASN A 463 9.76 -18.85 -7.03
CA ASN A 463 10.54 -17.66 -6.79
C ASN A 463 11.91 -18.05 -6.25
N ALA A 464 12.96 -17.40 -6.76
CA ALA A 464 14.32 -17.52 -6.26
C ALA A 464 14.94 -16.13 -6.17
N GLU A 465 15.55 -15.81 -5.04
CA GLU A 465 16.22 -14.56 -4.78
C GLU A 465 17.57 -14.80 -4.11
N LEU A 466 18.54 -13.97 -4.48
CA LEU A 466 19.86 -13.91 -3.87
C LEU A 466 20.22 -12.45 -3.64
N GLY A 467 20.52 -12.09 -2.41
CA GLY A 467 20.88 -10.74 -2.01
C GLY A 467 22.25 -10.67 -1.36
N LEU A 468 22.92 -9.56 -1.56
CA LEU A 468 24.11 -9.13 -0.85
C LEU A 468 23.84 -7.78 -0.23
N ASP A 469 24.00 -7.69 1.09
CA ASP A 469 23.72 -6.50 1.85
C ASP A 469 25.00 -6.02 2.55
N TYR A 470 25.19 -4.71 2.57
CA TYR A 470 26.23 -4.01 3.32
C TYR A 470 25.59 -3.00 4.27
N LYS A 471 26.05 -2.97 5.50
CA LYS A 471 25.69 -1.93 6.48
C LYS A 471 26.92 -1.59 7.32
N GLY A 472 27.35 -0.35 7.30
CA GLY A 472 28.53 0.09 8.03
C GLY A 472 28.90 1.52 7.70
N LEU A 473 30.18 1.82 7.74
CA LEU A 473 30.70 3.14 7.41
C LEU A 473 31.38 3.13 6.04
N LEU A 474 31.16 4.18 5.28
CA LEU A 474 31.91 4.52 4.06
C LEU A 474 32.53 5.92 4.28
N ILE A 475 33.85 6.00 4.34
CA ILE A 475 34.58 7.25 4.61
C ILE A 475 34.06 7.92 5.89
N ASP A 476 33.96 7.15 6.99
CA ASP A 476 33.48 7.56 8.31
C ASP A 476 32.01 8.09 8.35
N ARG A 477 31.20 7.71 7.36
CA ARG A 477 29.78 8.08 7.25
C ARG A 477 28.91 6.84 7.16
N GLU A 478 27.73 6.89 7.75
CA GLU A 478 26.77 5.79 7.68
C GLU A 478 26.40 5.49 6.22
N PHE A 479 26.59 4.25 5.85
CA PHE A 479 26.31 3.74 4.52
C PHE A 479 25.63 2.38 4.60
N SER A 480 24.57 2.21 3.83
CA SER A 480 23.96 0.91 3.58
C SER A 480 23.71 0.73 2.09
N ALA A 481 23.91 -0.48 1.61
CA ALA A 481 23.65 -0.84 0.22
C ALA A 481 23.15 -2.28 0.14
N SER A 482 22.31 -2.56 -0.82
CA SER A 482 21.79 -3.88 -1.09
C SER A 482 21.69 -4.13 -2.58
N VAL A 483 22.03 -5.35 -3.01
CA VAL A 483 21.78 -5.82 -4.37
C VAL A 483 21.05 -7.14 -4.29
N THR A 484 19.91 -7.24 -4.96
CA THR A 484 19.09 -8.45 -5.03
C THR A 484 18.95 -8.91 -6.47
N LEU A 485 19.32 -10.14 -6.75
CA LEU A 485 19.00 -10.83 -8.00
C LEU A 485 17.73 -11.64 -7.76
N PHE A 486 16.78 -11.57 -8.69
CA PHE A 486 15.54 -12.33 -8.57
C PHE A 486 15.17 -13.04 -9.87
N LYS A 487 14.50 -14.18 -9.70
CA LYS A 487 13.90 -14.95 -10.79
C LYS A 487 12.56 -15.52 -10.33
N ARG A 488 11.53 -15.29 -11.13
CA ARG A 488 10.18 -15.79 -10.91
C ARG A 488 9.65 -16.50 -12.14
N LYS A 489 8.93 -17.58 -11.94
CA LYS A 489 8.28 -18.33 -13.01
C LYS A 489 6.87 -18.65 -12.57
N ILE A 490 5.88 -18.22 -13.37
CA ILE A 490 4.46 -18.43 -13.12
C ILE A 490 3.93 -19.38 -14.17
N ASP A 491 3.30 -20.44 -13.74
CA ASP A 491 2.62 -21.47 -14.54
C ASP A 491 1.11 -21.45 -14.25
N ASP A 492 0.29 -22.12 -15.06
CA ASP A 492 -1.18 -22.23 -14.93
C ASP A 492 -1.90 -20.87 -14.98
N LEU A 493 -1.41 -19.95 -15.81
CA LEU A 493 -1.94 -18.58 -15.91
C LEU A 493 -3.44 -18.57 -16.22
N ILE A 494 -4.18 -17.75 -15.49
CA ILE A 494 -5.58 -17.48 -15.74
C ILE A 494 -5.67 -16.39 -16.81
N THR A 495 -6.24 -16.72 -17.96
CA THR A 495 -6.35 -15.84 -19.13
C THR A 495 -7.73 -15.98 -19.76
N LEU A 496 -8.16 -14.94 -20.47
CA LEU A 496 -9.36 -14.99 -21.31
C LEU A 496 -8.99 -15.64 -22.64
N ASP A 497 -9.69 -16.72 -23.01
CA ASP A 497 -9.60 -17.40 -24.30
C ASP A 497 -10.93 -17.19 -25.02
N ASP A 498 -10.93 -16.36 -26.08
CA ASP A 498 -12.12 -15.78 -26.69
C ASP A 498 -12.92 -15.02 -25.60
N ILE A 499 -14.03 -15.54 -25.14
CA ILE A 499 -14.88 -14.97 -24.08
C ILE A 499 -14.84 -15.78 -22.76
N GLN A 500 -14.10 -16.89 -22.69
CA GLN A 500 -14.10 -17.81 -21.55
C GLN A 500 -12.81 -17.71 -20.74
N TRP A 501 -12.91 -17.53 -19.43
CA TRP A 501 -11.77 -17.65 -18.53
C TRP A 501 -11.27 -19.10 -18.44
N VAL A 502 -9.96 -19.30 -18.63
CA VAL A 502 -9.30 -20.62 -18.62
C VAL A 502 -7.94 -20.56 -17.94
N ASN A 503 -7.47 -21.71 -17.43
CA ASN A 503 -6.04 -21.88 -17.13
C ASN A 503 -5.31 -22.18 -18.45
N GLY A 504 -4.67 -21.17 -19.02
CA GLY A 504 -3.94 -21.27 -20.27
C GLY A 504 -2.64 -22.05 -20.17
N GLN A 505 -2.14 -22.54 -21.30
CA GLN A 505 -0.80 -23.17 -21.42
C GLN A 505 0.35 -22.15 -21.33
N GLY A 506 0.02 -20.89 -21.05
CA GLY A 506 0.98 -19.79 -20.96
C GLY A 506 1.92 -19.92 -19.75
N ARG A 507 3.08 -19.31 -19.90
CA ARG A 507 4.07 -19.19 -18.82
C ARG A 507 4.67 -17.80 -18.87
N ILE A 508 4.82 -17.20 -17.69
CA ILE A 508 5.58 -15.97 -17.52
C ILE A 508 6.86 -16.30 -16.76
N GLN A 509 7.98 -15.80 -17.25
CA GLN A 509 9.26 -15.81 -16.55
C GLN A 509 9.75 -14.38 -16.42
N MET A 510 9.99 -13.96 -15.18
CA MET A 510 10.59 -12.68 -14.83
C MET A 510 11.96 -12.93 -14.22
N ARG A 511 12.93 -12.12 -14.56
CA ARG A 511 14.26 -12.08 -13.93
C ARG A 511 14.76 -10.65 -13.92
N GLY A 512 15.57 -10.34 -12.95
CA GLY A 512 16.12 -8.99 -12.87
C GLY A 512 17.02 -8.81 -11.68
N PHE A 513 17.35 -7.55 -11.47
CA PHE A 513 18.01 -7.13 -10.25
C PHE A 513 17.41 -5.84 -9.71
N GLU A 514 17.54 -5.68 -8.42
CA GLU A 514 17.29 -4.44 -7.70
C GLU A 514 18.58 -4.07 -6.98
N ALA A 515 18.91 -2.78 -6.98
CA ALA A 515 19.98 -2.24 -6.16
C ALA A 515 19.49 -0.99 -5.45
N ASP A 516 19.78 -0.87 -4.17
CA ASP A 516 19.47 0.29 -3.34
C ASP A 516 20.68 0.70 -2.50
N ALA A 517 20.80 2.00 -2.22
CA ALA A 517 21.84 2.54 -1.35
C ALA A 517 21.34 3.78 -0.58
N LYS A 518 21.82 3.92 0.65
CA LYS A 518 21.61 5.11 1.51
C LYS A 518 22.96 5.55 2.06
N LEU A 519 23.25 6.84 1.97
CA LEU A 519 24.51 7.43 2.42
C LEU A 519 24.26 8.72 3.20
N ALA A 520 24.75 8.82 4.41
CA ALA A 520 24.89 10.09 5.11
C ALA A 520 26.15 10.82 4.55
N LEU A 521 25.94 11.86 3.73
CA LEU A 521 27.04 12.66 3.17
C LEU A 521 27.77 13.45 4.26
N ASN A 522 27.01 13.94 5.23
CA ASN A 522 27.43 14.53 6.50
C ASN A 522 26.26 14.52 7.47
N ASP A 523 26.35 15.21 8.60
CA ASP A 523 25.32 15.23 9.64
C ASP A 523 24.01 15.92 9.20
N GLN A 524 24.03 16.64 8.08
CA GLN A 524 22.90 17.41 7.54
C GLN A 524 22.39 16.86 6.20
N TRP A 525 23.24 16.27 5.40
CA TRP A 525 22.90 15.83 4.05
C TRP A 525 22.87 14.31 3.93
N SER A 526 21.80 13.81 3.35
CA SER A 526 21.62 12.40 3.04
C SER A 526 21.34 12.17 1.54
N LEU A 527 21.79 11.04 1.02
CA LEU A 527 21.51 10.58 -0.34
C LEU A 527 20.93 9.19 -0.28
N GLN A 528 19.85 8.99 -1.02
CA GLN A 528 19.25 7.67 -1.27
C GLN A 528 19.14 7.46 -2.77
N ALA A 529 19.40 6.25 -3.23
CA ALA A 529 19.21 5.89 -4.63
C ALA A 529 18.78 4.43 -4.73
N ASP A 530 17.93 4.13 -5.69
CA ASP A 530 17.56 2.76 -6.06
C ASP A 530 17.36 2.63 -7.57
N MET A 531 17.54 1.42 -8.06
CA MET A 531 17.23 1.07 -9.44
C MET A 531 16.78 -0.38 -9.54
N THR A 532 15.91 -0.63 -10.51
CA THR A 532 15.40 -1.96 -10.80
C THR A 532 15.42 -2.21 -12.30
N ARG A 533 15.95 -3.35 -12.71
CA ARG A 533 15.88 -3.87 -14.07
C ARG A 533 15.05 -5.14 -14.10
N ASN A 534 13.99 -5.13 -14.92
CA ASN A 534 13.09 -6.25 -15.12
C ASN A 534 13.25 -6.78 -16.56
N LEU A 535 13.47 -8.07 -16.69
CA LEU A 535 13.44 -8.77 -17.96
C LEU A 535 12.32 -9.79 -17.90
N THR A 536 11.28 -9.56 -18.67
CA THR A 536 10.09 -10.42 -18.70
C THR A 536 10.01 -11.16 -20.02
N GLU A 537 9.88 -12.46 -19.95
CA GLU A 537 9.65 -13.35 -21.08
C GLU A 537 8.30 -14.05 -20.88
N SER A 538 7.42 -13.96 -21.87
CA SER A 538 6.16 -14.68 -21.87
C SER A 538 6.10 -15.69 -23.01
N ARG A 539 5.37 -16.80 -22.80
CA ARG A 539 5.08 -17.79 -23.83
C ARG A 539 3.56 -17.88 -24.03
N ALA A 540 3.13 -18.25 -25.23
CA ALA A 540 1.73 -18.41 -25.61
C ALA A 540 0.92 -17.09 -25.62
N GLY A 541 1.53 -15.98 -26.06
CA GLY A 541 0.81 -14.73 -26.34
C GLY A 541 0.40 -13.91 -25.10
N VAL A 542 0.76 -14.35 -23.90
CA VAL A 542 0.47 -13.57 -22.69
C VAL A 542 1.40 -12.38 -22.61
N THR A 543 0.85 -11.18 -22.51
CA THR A 543 1.60 -9.94 -22.36
C THR A 543 1.56 -9.48 -20.91
N ILE A 544 2.70 -8.99 -20.40
CA ILE A 544 2.73 -8.23 -19.16
C ILE A 544 2.75 -6.77 -19.55
N ASN A 545 1.69 -6.08 -19.17
CA ASN A 545 1.47 -4.69 -19.50
C ASN A 545 1.76 -3.81 -18.29
N ASP A 546 2.05 -2.54 -18.57
CA ASP A 546 2.19 -1.48 -17.56
C ASP A 546 3.28 -1.76 -16.51
N VAL A 547 4.29 -2.58 -16.86
CA VAL A 547 5.46 -2.86 -16.04
C VAL A 547 6.72 -2.33 -16.73
N PRO A 548 7.44 -1.38 -16.13
CA PRO A 548 8.67 -0.85 -16.73
C PRO A 548 9.79 -1.90 -16.74
N SER A 549 10.56 -1.94 -17.82
CA SER A 549 11.75 -2.80 -17.88
C SER A 549 12.91 -2.23 -17.08
N PHE A 550 12.94 -0.92 -16.88
CA PHE A 550 13.90 -0.23 -16.03
C PHE A 550 13.30 1.01 -15.38
N PHE A 551 13.57 1.18 -14.10
CA PHE A 551 13.30 2.43 -13.39
C PHE A 551 14.36 2.68 -12.32
N ALA A 552 14.61 3.96 -12.04
CA ALA A 552 15.57 4.39 -11.06
C ALA A 552 15.07 5.64 -10.33
N ARG A 553 15.45 5.79 -9.07
CA ARG A 553 15.16 6.97 -8.26
C ARG A 553 16.40 7.41 -7.51
N SER A 554 16.48 8.70 -7.28
CA SER A 554 17.48 9.27 -6.39
C SER A 554 16.85 10.41 -5.61
N ARG A 555 17.15 10.50 -4.33
CA ARG A 555 16.71 11.55 -3.43
C ARG A 555 17.87 12.10 -2.64
N ILE A 556 18.00 13.41 -2.63
CA ILE A 556 18.88 14.14 -1.73
C ILE A 556 18.03 14.84 -0.66
N GLY A 557 18.44 14.75 0.59
CA GLY A 557 17.78 15.38 1.72
C GLY A 557 18.75 16.25 2.49
N TYR A 558 18.27 17.36 2.99
CA TYR A 558 18.95 18.26 3.91
C TYR A 558 18.13 18.46 5.18
N GLU A 559 18.79 18.48 6.33
CA GLU A 559 18.23 18.86 7.62
C GLU A 559 19.17 19.83 8.32
N SER A 560 18.63 20.94 8.85
CA SER A 560 19.44 21.93 9.57
C SER A 560 19.96 21.36 10.89
N VAL A 561 21.06 21.88 11.41
CA VAL A 561 21.69 21.43 12.66
C VAL A 561 20.74 21.50 13.84
N ASP A 562 19.93 22.55 13.90
CA ASP A 562 18.90 22.79 14.92
C ASP A 562 17.60 22.01 14.66
N ARG A 563 17.53 21.25 13.54
CA ARG A 563 16.33 20.51 13.07
C ARG A 563 15.09 21.37 12.89
N MET A 564 15.26 22.68 12.81
CA MET A 564 14.16 23.64 12.63
C MET A 564 13.64 23.67 11.19
N TRP A 565 14.43 23.26 10.21
CA TRP A 565 13.99 23.20 8.82
C TRP A 565 14.75 22.12 8.03
N GLY A 566 14.12 21.65 6.99
CA GLY A 566 14.72 20.71 6.07
C GLY A 566 14.17 20.90 4.67
N ALA A 567 14.88 20.35 3.69
CA ALA A 567 14.48 20.36 2.30
C ALA A 567 14.92 19.06 1.61
N GLY A 568 14.29 18.72 0.52
CA GLY A 568 14.65 17.55 -0.27
C GLY A 568 14.32 17.71 -1.74
N GLY A 569 15.00 16.93 -2.56
CA GLY A 569 14.71 16.80 -3.97
C GLY A 569 14.82 15.34 -4.38
N ALA A 570 13.93 14.90 -5.25
CA ALA A 570 13.92 13.55 -5.77
C ALA A 570 13.77 13.57 -7.29
N ILE A 571 14.46 12.65 -7.97
CA ILE A 571 14.27 12.39 -9.39
C ILE A 571 13.84 10.95 -9.59
N ARG A 572 12.86 10.73 -10.45
CA ARG A 572 12.39 9.41 -10.88
C ARG A 572 12.58 9.28 -12.38
N TYR A 573 13.21 8.21 -12.82
CA TYR A 573 13.35 7.84 -14.22
C TYR A 573 12.67 6.52 -14.51
N ILE A 574 11.86 6.46 -15.54
CA ILE A 574 11.08 5.30 -15.99
C ILE A 574 11.28 5.09 -17.47
N SER A 575 11.53 3.85 -17.89
CA SER A 575 11.68 3.52 -19.31
C SER A 575 11.06 2.19 -19.69
N ASP A 576 10.79 2.04 -20.98
CA ASP A 576 10.38 0.79 -21.64
C ASP A 576 9.14 0.15 -21.00
N VAL A 577 8.05 0.90 -20.87
CA VAL A 577 6.73 0.39 -20.46
C VAL A 577 5.95 0.02 -21.70
N ILE A 578 5.31 -1.16 -21.70
CA ILE A 578 4.53 -1.68 -22.83
C ILE A 578 3.05 -1.72 -22.44
N SER A 579 2.18 -1.17 -23.29
CA SER A 579 0.73 -1.24 -23.12
C SER A 579 0.16 -2.61 -23.54
N SER A 580 -1.11 -2.85 -23.19
CA SER A 580 -1.86 -4.04 -23.62
C SER A 580 -1.90 -4.25 -25.14
N LYS A 581 -1.74 -3.18 -25.92
CA LYS A 581 -1.68 -3.24 -27.38
C LYS A 581 -0.24 -3.31 -27.94
N GLN A 582 0.73 -3.68 -27.12
CA GLN A 582 2.15 -3.80 -27.49
C GLN A 582 2.78 -2.48 -27.97
N VAL A 583 2.24 -1.34 -27.55
CA VAL A 583 2.82 -0.03 -27.85
C VAL A 583 3.66 0.40 -26.68
N GLU A 584 4.93 0.67 -26.95
CA GLU A 584 5.86 1.20 -25.96
C GLU A 584 5.53 2.63 -25.59
N TYR A 585 5.55 2.93 -24.30
CA TYR A 585 5.45 4.26 -23.72
C TYR A 585 6.38 4.36 -22.49
N GLY A 586 6.47 5.50 -21.87
CA GLY A 586 7.44 5.76 -20.80
C GLY A 586 8.62 6.55 -21.36
N HIS A 587 9.83 6.41 -20.88
CA HIS A 587 11.00 7.25 -21.15
C HIS A 587 10.86 8.68 -20.63
N TYR A 588 10.63 8.81 -19.33
CA TYR A 588 10.55 10.12 -18.72
C TYR A 588 11.31 10.20 -17.39
N SER A 589 11.69 11.42 -17.05
CA SER A 589 12.16 11.77 -15.71
C SER A 589 11.23 12.82 -15.13
N VAL A 590 10.87 12.66 -13.85
CA VAL A 590 10.10 13.64 -13.09
C VAL A 590 10.90 14.03 -11.86
N VAL A 591 10.93 15.32 -11.57
CA VAL A 591 11.62 15.87 -10.39
C VAL A 591 10.59 16.40 -9.42
N ASP A 592 10.73 16.01 -8.17
CA ASP A 592 9.90 16.42 -7.05
C ASP A 592 10.76 17.14 -6.01
N ALA A 593 10.18 18.02 -5.22
CA ALA A 593 10.86 18.74 -4.16
C ALA A 593 9.97 18.88 -2.92
N ASP A 594 10.59 18.96 -1.75
CA ASP A 594 9.92 19.28 -0.51
C ASP A 594 10.77 20.21 0.36
N ALA A 595 10.11 20.99 1.19
CA ALA A 595 10.75 21.77 2.24
C ALA A 595 9.79 21.92 3.42
N TYR A 596 10.34 22.02 4.61
CA TYR A 596 9.55 22.34 5.81
C TYR A 596 10.32 23.26 6.74
N ARG A 597 9.56 23.96 7.59
CA ARG A 597 10.09 24.76 8.69
C ARG A 597 9.18 24.69 9.90
N TYR A 598 9.78 24.44 11.06
CA TYR A 598 9.12 24.69 12.33
C TYR A 598 9.19 26.17 12.68
N LEU A 599 8.06 26.72 13.13
CA LEU A 599 7.91 28.14 13.43
C LEU A 599 8.21 28.44 14.91
N ASP A 600 8.36 27.41 15.71
CA ASP A 600 8.61 27.47 17.16
C ASP A 600 9.61 26.40 17.58
N GLY A 601 10.33 26.64 18.68
CA GLY A 601 11.34 25.70 19.21
C GLY A 601 10.76 24.42 19.84
N ALA A 602 9.45 24.37 20.10
CA ALA A 602 8.76 23.18 20.59
C ALA A 602 8.32 22.22 19.47
N HIS A 603 8.58 22.57 18.19
CA HIS A 603 8.18 21.81 17.00
C HIS A 603 6.65 21.58 16.89
N GLN A 604 5.86 22.48 17.50
CA GLN A 604 4.41 22.39 17.47
C GLN A 604 3.83 22.91 16.15
N HIS A 605 4.42 23.95 15.58
CA HIS A 605 3.94 24.63 14.38
C HIS A 605 4.88 24.37 13.21
N ARG A 606 4.42 23.63 12.20
CA ARG A 606 5.22 23.32 11.00
C ARG A 606 4.53 23.85 9.75
N LEU A 607 5.29 24.55 8.91
CA LEU A 607 4.90 24.92 7.55
C LEU A 607 5.67 24.04 6.57
N SER A 608 4.99 23.42 5.61
CA SER A 608 5.59 22.58 4.58
C SER A 608 5.19 23.06 3.19
N LEU A 609 6.14 22.99 2.27
CA LEU A 609 5.93 23.14 0.82
C LEU A 609 6.27 21.79 0.17
N LEU A 610 5.31 21.24 -0.52
CA LEU A 610 5.43 19.96 -1.21
C LEU A 610 5.21 20.20 -2.71
N VAL A 611 6.10 19.70 -3.56
CA VAL A 611 6.05 19.94 -5.02
C VAL A 611 6.22 18.61 -5.75
N GLU A 612 5.31 18.32 -6.65
CA GLU A 612 5.40 17.23 -7.61
C GLU A 612 5.57 17.79 -9.02
N ASN A 613 6.41 17.09 -9.83
CA ASN A 613 6.69 17.46 -11.20
C ASN A 613 7.15 18.93 -11.35
N LEU A 614 8.22 19.28 -10.64
CA LEU A 614 8.77 20.63 -10.50
C LEU A 614 8.96 21.36 -11.86
N PHE A 615 9.25 20.62 -12.91
CA PHE A 615 9.52 21.17 -14.25
C PHE A 615 8.31 21.09 -15.20
N ASP A 616 7.13 20.78 -14.70
CA ASP A 616 5.87 20.65 -15.45
C ASP A 616 6.03 19.79 -16.73
N ARG A 617 6.69 18.66 -16.58
CA ARG A 617 6.93 17.76 -17.70
C ARG A 617 5.69 16.97 -18.04
N ASP A 618 5.29 16.97 -19.31
CA ASP A 618 4.29 16.03 -19.83
C ASP A 618 4.89 14.60 -19.83
N TYR A 619 4.24 13.66 -19.17
CA TYR A 619 4.62 12.24 -19.17
C TYR A 619 3.40 11.33 -19.15
N VAL A 620 3.57 10.12 -19.68
CA VAL A 620 2.50 9.13 -19.82
C VAL A 620 2.65 8.07 -18.72
N THR A 621 1.62 7.91 -17.89
CA THR A 621 1.59 6.92 -16.81
C THR A 621 0.99 5.60 -17.23
N SER A 622 -0.01 5.65 -18.12
CA SER A 622 -0.61 4.46 -18.71
C SER A 622 -1.18 4.78 -20.10
N ARG A 623 -1.49 3.74 -20.87
CA ARG A 623 -2.10 3.88 -22.20
C ARG A 623 -3.22 2.87 -22.37
N SER A 624 -4.43 3.37 -22.61
CA SER A 624 -5.62 2.56 -22.85
C SER A 624 -6.28 2.97 -24.16
N ASN A 625 -6.67 1.99 -25.00
CA ASN A 625 -7.37 2.24 -26.27
C ASN A 625 -6.74 3.31 -27.18
N ASN A 626 -5.40 3.36 -27.26
CA ASN A 626 -4.59 4.34 -27.98
C ASN A 626 -4.67 5.78 -27.43
N VAL A 627 -5.20 5.98 -26.24
CA VAL A 627 -5.20 7.25 -25.53
C VAL A 627 -4.20 7.20 -24.39
N ASP A 628 -3.40 8.25 -24.30
CA ASP A 628 -2.41 8.43 -23.24
C ASP A 628 -3.08 9.02 -21.99
N ASN A 629 -2.91 8.37 -20.83
CA ASN A 629 -3.15 8.97 -19.54
C ASN A 629 -1.88 9.70 -19.10
N LEU A 630 -2.02 11.00 -18.86
CA LEU A 630 -0.91 11.84 -18.43
C LEU A 630 -0.73 11.72 -16.91
N GLY A 631 0.51 11.77 -16.50
CA GLY A 631 0.85 11.96 -15.09
C GLY A 631 0.46 13.35 -14.61
N ARG A 632 0.52 13.53 -13.29
CA ARG A 632 0.18 14.78 -12.64
C ARG A 632 1.07 15.93 -13.16
N PRO A 633 0.51 17.06 -13.60
CA PRO A 633 1.30 18.22 -14.00
C PRO A 633 1.98 18.85 -12.78
N PHE A 634 2.70 19.97 -12.96
CA PHE A 634 3.24 20.70 -11.82
C PHE A 634 2.16 20.89 -10.75
N THR A 635 2.43 20.39 -9.57
CA THR A 635 1.53 20.53 -8.43
C THR A 635 2.35 20.95 -7.22
N SER A 636 1.91 22.01 -6.56
CA SER A 636 2.46 22.41 -5.27
C SER A 636 1.37 22.48 -4.22
N GLU A 637 1.71 22.07 -3.01
CA GLU A 637 0.85 22.16 -1.82
C GLU A 637 1.61 22.92 -0.74
N VAL A 638 0.93 23.87 -0.12
CA VAL A 638 1.36 24.49 1.13
C VAL A 638 0.53 23.88 2.24
N ARG A 639 1.20 23.28 3.23
CA ARG A 639 0.56 22.60 4.37
C ARG A 639 1.04 23.18 5.68
N TYR A 640 0.10 23.47 6.55
CA TYR A 640 0.34 23.85 7.93
C TYR A 640 -0.05 22.69 8.84
N THR A 641 0.84 22.36 9.79
CA THR A 641 0.63 21.31 10.80
C THR A 641 0.77 21.94 12.18
N TYR A 642 -0.21 21.67 13.04
CA TYR A 642 -0.15 22.01 14.47
C TYR A 642 -0.19 20.74 15.32
N ARG A 643 0.79 20.60 16.23
CA ARG A 643 0.91 19.50 17.20
C ARG A 643 0.74 20.02 18.61
N PHE A 644 0.00 19.32 19.47
CA PHE A 644 -0.30 19.73 20.84
C PHE A 644 -0.25 18.57 21.82
#